data_ec7bd4fed06a07270d6fa2e7b0692b53
#
_entry.id   ec7bd4fed06a07270d6fa2e7b0692b53
#
_cell.length_a   1.000
_cell.length_b   1.000
_cell.length_c   1.000
_cell.angle_alpha   90.00
_cell.angle_beta   90.00
_cell.angle_gamma   90.00
#
_symmetry.space_group_name_H-M   'P 1'
#
loop_
_entity.id
_entity.type
_entity.pdbx_description
1 polymer ?
#
loop_
_entity_poly.entity_id
_entity_poly.type
_entity_poly.pdbx_seq_one_letter_code
_entity_poly.pdbx_strand_id
1 'polypeptide(L)'
;MKRLIIYTFILISTALSVLGQDSIAYREQHLQELVVKAPHFTIEDDHIMCIPSTQQRKHAHNGYDVLNSMMIPGVMVDRQKREVTSPFGMVSLYINGSLADAQEIQTLRAKDIQKVEYYDLPTGKFANDNASINFVMKNPSEGGYTQLDAMQGVGYLQGDYNFITKYATPKYNFNVWGGYKLEDPKEKLTESEYYYFPTNPLKKDVSCDDITHRNDHAYGVASISHSDNKSTWMLRGSIDKDWSKKAVEDGTITYSSQFPNATLSDKVINNNLKTSLYLYFLNRLSNSQYVEVEANAYYANTNFDQHYSESDEIIVSSADDDYYYANVRALYGHSFQNNNNLTITLNEFYRNSQSEYTLPTYLVQNLYSSETVLFANYSKRWKNGWMFSFTPGLSYQIYQLRGEKAVSHLNPRLNTMASYMLKGGQRLQFLFALGNTYPTLNTVNNAILQLDRLMIRRGNPKLENATLLQPRIAYTVSKQKWSMSATLQYLYISHLITNSYSIENENIINSYADATRYHRPSLDLSLVYKPSEKFNLKFDGGYKYTKLCGVVSEKQNTWWGNLYADIYMGDFLIQPFVATSQKDIVSNQVYWETPWMYGISGKWSHKAFSAELQVNNLFLSKQKTIGVLDTDVYRLTTSSVDANYNAYATLKLSYTFEYGKKVSRSPKYQTGRGESTIIEGRY
;
A
#
# COMPACT_ATOMS: atom_id res chain seq x y z
N MET A 1 -10.01 -2.09 36.32
CA MET A 1 -9.14 -2.62 35.24
C MET A 1 -8.40 -3.91 35.59
N LYS A 2 -7.60 -3.99 36.65
CA LYS A 2 -6.89 -5.23 37.04
C LYS A 2 -7.78 -6.48 37.23
N ARG A 3 -8.98 -6.31 37.77
CA ARG A 3 -9.93 -7.44 37.98
C ARG A 3 -10.60 -7.94 36.70
N LEU A 4 -10.83 -7.08 35.71
CA LEU A 4 -11.42 -7.46 34.43
C LEU A 4 -10.45 -8.26 33.55
N ILE A 5 -9.16 -7.91 33.55
CA ILE A 5 -8.10 -8.65 32.84
C ILE A 5 -7.94 -10.06 33.43
N ILE A 6 -8.04 -10.20 34.74
CA ILE A 6 -7.95 -11.49 35.41
C ILE A 6 -9.17 -12.38 35.06
N TYR A 7 -10.37 -11.83 34.98
CA TYR A 7 -11.56 -12.60 34.57
C TYR A 7 -11.53 -13.01 33.11
N THR A 8 -10.98 -12.18 32.21
CA THR A 8 -10.80 -12.54 30.79
C THR A 8 -9.74 -13.63 30.63
N PHE A 9 -8.67 -13.60 31.42
CA PHE A 9 -7.66 -14.66 31.43
C PHE A 9 -8.17 -15.98 32.02
N ILE A 10 -9.01 -15.91 33.05
CA ILE A 10 -9.66 -17.09 33.67
C ILE A 10 -10.70 -17.69 32.72
N LEU A 11 -11.47 -16.89 31.98
CA LEU A 11 -12.42 -17.39 30.96
C LEU A 11 -11.69 -18.07 29.79
N ILE A 12 -10.55 -17.55 29.37
CA ILE A 12 -9.72 -18.19 28.33
C ILE A 12 -9.07 -19.48 28.85
N SER A 13 -8.63 -19.52 30.10
CA SER A 13 -8.03 -20.72 30.70
C SER A 13 -9.07 -21.82 30.98
N THR A 14 -10.32 -21.50 31.34
CA THR A 14 -11.40 -22.46 31.52
C THR A 14 -11.95 -23.00 30.20
N ALA A 15 -11.93 -22.21 29.12
CA ALA A 15 -12.29 -22.69 27.78
C ALA A 15 -11.26 -23.69 27.21
N LEU A 16 -10.00 -23.59 27.63
CA LEU A 16 -8.93 -24.55 27.23
C LEU A 16 -8.98 -25.86 28.03
N SER A 17 -9.56 -25.89 29.23
CA SER A 17 -9.65 -27.08 30.07
C SER A 17 -10.88 -27.98 29.79
N VAL A 18 -11.89 -27.46 29.05
CA VAL A 18 -13.08 -28.28 28.70
C VAL A 18 -12.86 -29.16 27.44
N LEU A 19 -11.73 -28.99 26.72
CA LEU A 19 -11.40 -29.79 25.52
C LEU A 19 -10.59 -31.06 25.79
N GLY A 20 -10.47 -31.50 27.04
CA GLY A 20 -9.63 -32.63 27.46
C GLY A 20 -10.35 -33.77 28.15
N GLN A 21 -11.63 -34.11 27.80
CA GLN A 21 -12.23 -35.36 28.25
C GLN A 21 -12.43 -36.30 27.06
N ASP A 22 -11.49 -37.23 26.92
CA ASP A 22 -11.60 -38.38 26.04
C ASP A 22 -12.49 -39.46 26.64
N SER A 23 -13.54 -39.80 25.93
CA SER A 23 -14.31 -41.01 26.16
C SER A 23 -13.60 -42.22 25.53
N ILE A 24 -13.38 -43.26 26.33
CA ILE A 24 -12.82 -44.56 25.93
C ILE A 24 -13.73 -45.19 24.89
N ALA A 25 -13.23 -45.48 23.72
CA ALA A 25 -13.90 -46.29 22.71
C ALA A 25 -12.92 -47.16 21.91
N TYR A 26 -13.18 -48.43 21.92
CA TYR A 26 -12.83 -49.50 21.01
C TYR A 26 -11.60 -49.41 20.12
N ARG A 27 -10.73 -50.42 20.30
CA ARG A 27 -9.51 -50.66 19.54
C ARG A 27 -9.85 -51.33 18.19
N GLU A 28 -10.09 -50.53 17.16
CA GLU A 28 -9.89 -50.96 15.77
C GLU A 28 -8.49 -50.52 15.35
N GLN A 29 -7.66 -51.51 14.97
CA GLN A 29 -6.37 -51.25 14.32
C GLN A 29 -6.62 -50.77 12.89
N HIS A 30 -6.91 -49.48 12.72
CA HIS A 30 -6.71 -48.83 11.43
C HIS A 30 -5.20 -48.59 11.27
N LEU A 31 -4.61 -49.15 10.21
CA LEU A 31 -3.33 -48.70 9.69
C LEU A 31 -3.37 -47.17 9.63
N GLN A 32 -2.54 -46.50 10.40
CA GLN A 32 -2.40 -45.06 10.34
C GLN A 32 -1.96 -44.72 8.91
N GLU A 33 -2.89 -44.17 8.15
CA GLU A 33 -2.56 -43.49 6.91
C GLU A 33 -1.50 -42.45 7.25
N LEU A 34 -0.32 -42.61 6.70
CA LEU A 34 0.80 -41.69 6.90
C LEU A 34 0.48 -40.42 6.11
N VAL A 35 -0.38 -39.58 6.68
CA VAL A 35 -0.67 -38.25 6.10
C VAL A 35 0.60 -37.43 6.30
N VAL A 36 1.45 -37.42 5.27
CA VAL A 36 2.57 -36.49 5.18
C VAL A 36 1.96 -35.10 5.00
N LYS A 37 1.74 -34.40 6.11
CA LYS A 37 1.32 -33.00 6.07
C LYS A 37 2.47 -32.19 5.47
N ALA A 38 2.30 -31.72 4.23
CA ALA A 38 3.21 -30.76 3.64
C ALA A 38 3.33 -29.52 4.55
N PRO A 39 4.51 -28.92 4.66
CA PRO A 39 4.67 -27.68 5.41
C PRO A 39 3.74 -26.59 4.87
N HIS A 40 3.24 -25.72 5.74
CA HIS A 40 2.34 -24.62 5.35
C HIS A 40 2.98 -23.67 4.34
N PHE A 41 4.30 -23.55 4.39
CA PHE A 41 5.11 -22.76 3.48
C PHE A 41 6.23 -23.62 2.92
N THR A 42 6.39 -23.63 1.61
CA THR A 42 7.55 -24.24 0.93
C THR A 42 8.48 -23.12 0.53
N ILE A 43 9.71 -23.16 1.04
CA ILE A 43 10.74 -22.18 0.71
C ILE A 43 11.43 -22.64 -0.57
N GLU A 44 11.30 -21.85 -1.62
CA GLU A 44 11.99 -22.00 -2.90
C GLU A 44 13.20 -21.04 -2.94
N ASP A 45 14.04 -21.15 -3.96
CA ASP A 45 15.27 -20.38 -4.07
C ASP A 45 15.06 -18.86 -4.13
N ASP A 46 13.95 -18.42 -4.72
CA ASP A 46 13.63 -17.02 -4.98
C ASP A 46 12.31 -16.55 -4.37
N HIS A 47 11.47 -17.48 -3.86
CA HIS A 47 10.17 -17.13 -3.30
C HIS A 47 9.73 -18.09 -2.19
N ILE A 48 8.67 -17.74 -1.50
CA ILE A 48 7.95 -18.60 -0.56
C ILE A 48 6.64 -19.01 -1.22
N MET A 49 6.46 -20.31 -1.45
CA MET A 49 5.22 -20.85 -1.97
C MET A 49 4.27 -21.20 -0.82
N CYS A 50 3.04 -20.74 -0.91
CA CYS A 50 2.01 -20.92 0.11
C CYS A 50 0.75 -21.52 -0.52
N ILE A 51 0.19 -22.56 0.09
CA ILE A 51 -1.07 -23.19 -0.36
C ILE A 51 -2.15 -22.93 0.70
N PRO A 52 -3.27 -22.24 0.36
CA PRO A 52 -4.35 -22.01 1.31
C PRO A 52 -4.96 -23.33 1.80
N SER A 53 -5.09 -23.50 3.10
CA SER A 53 -5.75 -24.67 3.71
C SER A 53 -7.26 -24.70 3.43
N THR A 54 -7.92 -25.81 3.70
CA THR A 54 -9.38 -25.94 3.57
C THR A 54 -10.11 -24.91 4.46
N GLN A 55 -9.66 -24.70 5.69
CA GLN A 55 -10.24 -23.72 6.61
C GLN A 55 -10.05 -22.28 6.10
N GLN A 56 -8.86 -21.93 5.63
CA GLN A 56 -8.59 -20.62 5.06
C GLN A 56 -9.47 -20.35 3.82
N ARG A 57 -9.62 -21.33 2.93
CA ARG A 57 -10.52 -21.21 1.75
C ARG A 57 -11.98 -21.08 2.13
N LYS A 58 -12.42 -21.74 3.20
CA LYS A 58 -13.81 -21.69 3.68
C LYS A 58 -14.18 -20.31 4.21
N HIS A 59 -13.27 -19.68 4.96
CA HIS A 59 -13.52 -18.42 5.64
C HIS A 59 -13.07 -17.17 4.88
N ALA A 60 -12.23 -17.32 3.83
CA ALA A 60 -11.79 -16.20 3.02
C ALA A 60 -12.78 -15.95 1.86
N HIS A 61 -13.20 -14.70 1.69
CA HIS A 61 -14.11 -14.30 0.59
C HIS A 61 -13.36 -13.74 -0.61
N ASN A 62 -12.21 -13.09 -0.37
CA ASN A 62 -11.44 -12.41 -1.39
C ASN A 62 -9.94 -12.69 -1.21
N GLY A 63 -9.11 -12.13 -2.09
CA GLY A 63 -7.67 -12.33 -2.06
C GLY A 63 -7.00 -11.76 -0.80
N TYR A 64 -7.48 -10.63 -0.26
CA TYR A 64 -6.95 -10.06 0.99
C TYR A 64 -7.26 -10.93 2.20
N ASP A 65 -8.47 -11.48 2.27
CA ASP A 65 -8.83 -12.44 3.33
C ASP A 65 -7.92 -13.69 3.27
N VAL A 66 -7.60 -14.16 2.05
CA VAL A 66 -6.66 -15.29 1.86
C VAL A 66 -5.28 -14.92 2.38
N LEU A 67 -4.71 -13.77 1.97
CA LEU A 67 -3.38 -13.34 2.42
C LEU A 67 -3.33 -13.17 3.93
N ASN A 68 -4.34 -12.51 4.51
CA ASN A 68 -4.41 -12.30 5.95
C ASN A 68 -4.42 -13.62 6.72
N SER A 69 -5.27 -14.57 6.31
CA SER A 69 -5.38 -15.88 6.97
C SER A 69 -4.18 -16.80 6.70
N MET A 70 -3.48 -16.62 5.60
CA MET A 70 -2.25 -17.35 5.32
C MET A 70 -1.13 -16.97 6.27
N MET A 71 -1.13 -15.77 6.82
CA MET A 71 -0.10 -15.29 7.76
C MET A 71 1.31 -15.52 7.23
N ILE A 72 1.57 -15.10 5.98
CA ILE A 72 2.89 -15.27 5.35
C ILE A 72 3.94 -14.48 6.15
N PRO A 73 5.09 -15.09 6.52
CA PRO A 73 6.13 -14.39 7.26
C PRO A 73 6.62 -13.14 6.50
N GLY A 74 6.66 -11.98 7.18
CA GLY A 74 7.07 -10.71 6.60
C GLY A 74 6.02 -10.00 5.74
N VAL A 75 4.79 -10.51 5.65
CA VAL A 75 3.69 -9.86 4.93
C VAL A 75 2.64 -9.35 5.90
N MET A 76 2.33 -8.08 5.87
CA MET A 76 1.25 -7.44 6.64
C MET A 76 0.12 -7.06 5.71
N VAL A 77 -1.13 -7.31 6.11
CA VAL A 77 -2.32 -7.10 5.28
C VAL A 77 -3.28 -6.18 6.01
N ASP A 78 -3.52 -5.01 5.46
CA ASP A 78 -4.62 -4.14 5.85
C ASP A 78 -5.82 -4.40 4.92
N ARG A 79 -6.82 -5.12 5.43
CA ARG A 79 -8.00 -5.50 4.65
C ARG A 79 -8.96 -4.32 4.40
N GLN A 80 -8.93 -3.30 5.25
CA GLN A 80 -9.80 -2.12 5.13
C GLN A 80 -9.25 -1.15 4.09
N LYS A 81 -7.94 -0.88 4.15
CA LYS A 81 -7.24 -0.05 3.16
C LYS A 81 -6.97 -0.79 1.86
N ARG A 82 -7.07 -2.13 1.85
CA ARG A 82 -6.70 -3.01 0.72
C ARG A 82 -5.22 -2.88 0.37
N GLU A 83 -4.40 -2.80 1.39
CA GLU A 83 -2.95 -2.66 1.28
C GLU A 83 -2.24 -3.90 1.79
N VAL A 84 -1.15 -4.24 1.13
CA VAL A 84 -0.24 -5.30 1.56
C VAL A 84 1.15 -4.69 1.65
N THR A 85 1.77 -4.83 2.82
CA THR A 85 3.09 -4.28 3.09
C THR A 85 4.06 -5.37 3.55
N SER A 86 5.33 -5.08 3.40
CA SER A 86 6.45 -5.88 3.90
C SER A 86 7.43 -4.96 4.63
N PRO A 87 8.47 -5.47 5.29
CA PRO A 87 9.54 -4.63 5.84
C PRO A 87 10.21 -3.71 4.80
N PHE A 88 10.02 -4.01 3.51
CA PHE A 88 10.61 -3.29 2.38
C PHE A 88 9.70 -2.20 1.80
N GLY A 89 8.47 -2.10 2.25
CA GLY A 89 7.44 -1.19 1.77
C GLY A 89 6.23 -1.89 1.17
N MET A 90 5.52 -1.21 0.29
CA MET A 90 4.36 -1.75 -0.41
C MET A 90 4.73 -2.98 -1.23
N VAL A 91 3.85 -4.00 -1.20
CA VAL A 91 3.99 -5.25 -1.95
C VAL A 91 3.18 -5.13 -3.24
N SER A 92 3.84 -5.35 -4.38
CA SER A 92 3.17 -5.44 -5.68
C SER A 92 2.39 -6.75 -5.78
N LEU A 93 1.13 -6.68 -6.16
CA LEU A 93 0.23 -7.84 -6.24
C LEU A 93 0.04 -8.27 -7.69
N TYR A 94 0.14 -9.57 -7.94
CA TYR A 94 0.05 -10.17 -9.27
C TYR A 94 -0.97 -11.31 -9.29
N ILE A 95 -1.60 -11.52 -10.44
CA ILE A 95 -2.47 -12.66 -10.72
C ILE A 95 -1.94 -13.38 -11.97
N ASN A 96 -1.53 -14.64 -11.82
CA ASN A 96 -0.89 -15.42 -12.89
C ASN A 96 0.29 -14.68 -13.55
N GLY A 97 1.09 -14.01 -12.75
CA GLY A 97 2.24 -13.22 -13.18
C GLY A 97 1.89 -11.84 -13.75
N SER A 98 0.69 -11.40 -13.61
CA SER A 98 0.14 -10.14 -14.13
C SER A 98 -0.10 -9.13 -13.01
N LEU A 99 0.43 -7.88 -13.11
CA LEU A 99 0.20 -6.84 -12.10
C LEU A 99 -1.30 -6.64 -11.91
N ALA A 100 -1.75 -6.71 -10.69
CA ALA A 100 -3.14 -6.55 -10.29
C ALA A 100 -3.30 -5.34 -9.36
N ASP A 101 -4.48 -4.78 -9.30
CA ASP A 101 -4.78 -3.71 -8.36
C ASP A 101 -5.53 -4.19 -7.12
N ALA A 102 -5.78 -3.22 -6.22
CA ALA A 102 -6.46 -3.47 -4.97
C ALA A 102 -7.88 -4.04 -5.17
N GLN A 103 -8.65 -3.50 -6.13
CA GLN A 103 -10.02 -3.94 -6.38
C GLN A 103 -10.05 -5.33 -7.03
N GLU A 104 -9.10 -5.62 -7.91
CA GLU A 104 -9.01 -6.93 -8.54
C GLU A 104 -8.69 -8.04 -7.54
N ILE A 105 -7.79 -7.79 -6.59
CA ILE A 105 -7.51 -8.73 -5.49
C ILE A 105 -8.76 -8.94 -4.62
N GLN A 106 -9.55 -7.88 -4.42
CA GLN A 106 -10.86 -7.96 -3.75
C GLN A 106 -11.83 -8.90 -4.48
N THR A 107 -11.68 -9.07 -5.80
CA THR A 107 -12.55 -9.94 -6.61
C THR A 107 -12.16 -11.42 -6.61
N LEU A 108 -10.99 -11.79 -6.06
CA LEU A 108 -10.50 -13.17 -6.09
C LEU A 108 -11.24 -14.05 -5.08
N ARG A 109 -11.86 -15.12 -5.55
CA ARG A 109 -12.44 -16.11 -4.64
C ARG A 109 -11.35 -17.06 -4.11
N ALA A 110 -11.35 -17.29 -2.82
CA ALA A 110 -10.37 -18.15 -2.15
C ALA A 110 -10.31 -19.58 -2.73
N LYS A 111 -11.45 -20.16 -3.14
CA LYS A 111 -11.52 -21.50 -3.70
C LYS A 111 -10.87 -21.65 -5.08
N ASP A 112 -10.72 -20.53 -5.80
CA ASP A 112 -10.14 -20.49 -7.15
C ASP A 112 -8.62 -20.26 -7.10
N ILE A 113 -8.07 -19.88 -5.95
CA ILE A 113 -6.63 -19.73 -5.74
C ILE A 113 -6.00 -21.11 -5.58
N GLN A 114 -5.05 -21.45 -6.44
CA GLN A 114 -4.27 -22.69 -6.34
C GLN A 114 -3.18 -22.57 -5.30
N LYS A 115 -2.33 -21.53 -5.42
CA LYS A 115 -1.23 -21.18 -4.53
C LYS A 115 -0.97 -19.68 -4.56
N VAL A 116 -0.21 -19.20 -3.60
CA VAL A 116 0.32 -17.84 -3.54
C VAL A 116 1.84 -17.93 -3.47
N GLU A 117 2.53 -17.15 -4.29
CA GLU A 117 3.98 -17.06 -4.33
C GLU A 117 4.39 -15.68 -3.79
N TYR A 118 5.20 -15.66 -2.74
CA TYR A 118 5.71 -14.43 -2.13
C TYR A 118 7.20 -14.28 -2.41
N TYR A 119 7.54 -13.25 -3.16
CA TYR A 119 8.91 -12.85 -3.49
C TYR A 119 9.31 -11.74 -2.53
N ASP A 120 10.04 -12.09 -1.48
CA ASP A 120 10.54 -11.15 -0.47
C ASP A 120 11.70 -10.30 -1.00
N LEU A 121 12.51 -10.86 -1.90
CA LEU A 121 13.56 -10.18 -2.64
C LEU A 121 13.37 -10.42 -4.15
N PRO A 122 12.52 -9.61 -4.81
CA PRO A 122 12.12 -9.86 -6.20
C PRO A 122 13.28 -9.75 -7.20
N THR A 123 13.28 -10.61 -8.22
CA THR A 123 14.24 -10.61 -9.32
C THR A 123 13.54 -10.84 -10.66
N GLY A 124 14.26 -10.72 -11.76
CA GLY A 124 13.72 -10.95 -13.10
C GLY A 124 12.57 -10.01 -13.42
N LYS A 125 11.40 -10.56 -13.71
CA LYS A 125 10.18 -9.82 -14.02
C LYS A 125 9.75 -8.84 -12.91
N PHE A 126 10.00 -9.19 -11.65
CA PHE A 126 9.59 -8.45 -10.46
C PHE A 126 10.70 -7.57 -9.88
N ALA A 127 11.85 -7.43 -10.57
CA ALA A 127 13.06 -6.78 -10.02
C ALA A 127 12.88 -5.31 -9.61
N ASN A 128 11.83 -4.64 -10.09
CA ASN A 128 11.53 -3.25 -9.74
C ASN A 128 10.64 -3.10 -8.50
N ASP A 129 10.12 -4.21 -7.95
CA ASP A 129 9.25 -4.18 -6.79
C ASP A 129 10.05 -4.20 -5.49
N ASN A 130 9.48 -3.64 -4.43
CA ASN A 130 10.03 -3.81 -3.08
C ASN A 130 9.87 -5.25 -2.57
N ALA A 131 8.71 -5.83 -2.83
CA ALA A 131 8.34 -7.24 -2.68
C ALA A 131 7.15 -7.52 -3.59
N SER A 132 6.92 -8.79 -3.94
CA SER A 132 5.83 -9.17 -4.85
C SER A 132 5.07 -10.38 -4.34
N ILE A 133 3.75 -10.38 -4.53
CA ILE A 133 2.90 -11.54 -4.30
C ILE A 133 2.19 -11.89 -5.61
N ASN A 134 2.31 -13.16 -6.02
CA ASN A 134 1.63 -13.68 -7.20
C ASN A 134 0.59 -14.72 -6.81
N PHE A 135 -0.67 -14.44 -7.08
CA PHE A 135 -1.77 -15.39 -6.96
C PHE A 135 -1.80 -16.29 -8.20
N VAL A 136 -1.50 -17.56 -8.02
CA VAL A 136 -1.64 -18.56 -9.08
C VAL A 136 -3.04 -19.14 -9.00
N MET A 137 -3.82 -18.92 -10.05
CA MET A 137 -5.21 -19.36 -10.13
C MET A 137 -5.33 -20.75 -10.70
N LYS A 138 -6.37 -21.50 -10.27
CA LYS A 138 -6.72 -22.78 -10.88
C LYS A 138 -7.18 -22.57 -12.33
N ASN A 139 -6.96 -23.57 -13.18
CA ASN A 139 -7.50 -23.54 -14.54
C ASN A 139 -9.04 -23.53 -14.51
N PRO A 140 -9.68 -22.71 -15.36
CA PRO A 140 -11.13 -22.61 -15.35
C PRO A 140 -11.83 -23.78 -16.05
N SER A 141 -13.07 -23.99 -15.67
CA SER A 141 -14.10 -24.63 -16.45
C SER A 141 -15.13 -23.59 -16.92
N GLU A 142 -16.11 -23.95 -17.74
CA GLU A 142 -17.15 -23.05 -18.22
C GLU A 142 -18.15 -22.66 -17.14
N GLY A 143 -18.49 -21.37 -17.02
CA GLY A 143 -19.47 -20.84 -16.08
C GLY A 143 -19.07 -19.51 -15.46
N GLY A 144 -19.79 -19.07 -14.45
CA GLY A 144 -19.54 -17.77 -13.83
C GLY A 144 -20.03 -17.64 -12.40
N TYR A 145 -19.89 -16.43 -11.89
CA TYR A 145 -20.45 -16.04 -10.60
C TYR A 145 -20.69 -14.53 -10.53
N THR A 146 -21.63 -14.18 -9.69
CA THR A 146 -21.82 -12.79 -9.23
C THR A 146 -21.63 -12.77 -7.73
N GLN A 147 -20.87 -11.80 -7.23
CA GLN A 147 -20.65 -11.55 -5.82
C GLN A 147 -21.06 -10.13 -5.49
N LEU A 148 -21.75 -9.99 -4.37
CA LEU A 148 -22.17 -8.71 -3.77
C LEU A 148 -21.52 -8.60 -2.40
N ASP A 149 -20.84 -7.48 -2.16
CA ASP A 149 -20.22 -7.15 -0.89
C ASP A 149 -20.77 -5.81 -0.39
N ALA A 150 -21.15 -5.75 0.88
CA ALA A 150 -21.57 -4.53 1.54
C ALA A 150 -20.89 -4.43 2.91
N MET A 151 -20.18 -3.35 3.18
CA MET A 151 -19.59 -3.02 4.47
C MET A 151 -20.12 -1.68 4.95
N GLN A 152 -20.52 -1.63 6.21
CA GLN A 152 -20.99 -0.42 6.87
C GLN A 152 -20.27 -0.21 8.21
N GLY A 153 -19.75 1.01 8.42
CA GLY A 153 -19.17 1.45 9.67
C GLY A 153 -20.20 1.90 10.70
N VAL A 154 -19.89 1.68 11.97
CA VAL A 154 -20.62 2.16 13.15
C VAL A 154 -19.61 2.88 14.03
N GLY A 155 -19.93 4.12 14.42
CA GLY A 155 -19.05 5.03 15.15
C GLY A 155 -18.70 6.27 14.33
N TYR A 156 -18.45 6.12 13.04
CA TYR A 156 -18.41 7.19 12.05
C TYR A 156 -18.96 6.70 10.71
N LEU A 157 -19.21 7.60 9.79
CA LEU A 157 -19.79 7.25 8.49
C LEU A 157 -18.71 6.64 7.59
N GLN A 158 -18.83 5.33 7.39
CA GLN A 158 -17.96 4.56 6.48
C GLN A 158 -18.83 3.51 5.77
N GLY A 159 -18.67 3.41 4.45
CA GLY A 159 -19.36 2.40 3.64
C GLY A 159 -18.50 1.93 2.47
N ASP A 160 -18.63 0.66 2.08
CA ASP A 160 -17.93 0.08 0.94
C ASP A 160 -18.82 -1.00 0.31
N TYR A 161 -19.34 -0.71 -0.87
CA TYR A 161 -20.34 -1.53 -1.56
C TYR A 161 -19.82 -1.91 -2.93
N ASN A 162 -19.72 -3.21 -3.21
CA ASN A 162 -19.13 -3.72 -4.43
C ASN A 162 -19.98 -4.80 -5.07
N PHE A 163 -19.99 -4.86 -6.38
CA PHE A 163 -20.49 -5.98 -7.15
C PHE A 163 -19.44 -6.48 -8.14
N ILE A 164 -19.44 -7.77 -8.40
CA ILE A 164 -18.52 -8.42 -9.32
C ILE A 164 -19.28 -9.48 -10.07
N THR A 165 -19.18 -9.47 -11.39
CA THR A 165 -19.71 -10.52 -12.25
C THR A 165 -18.59 -11.04 -13.13
N LYS A 166 -18.36 -12.34 -13.11
CA LYS A 166 -17.36 -13.02 -13.95
C LYS A 166 -18.02 -14.17 -14.70
N TYR A 167 -17.70 -14.25 -15.98
CA TYR A 167 -18.09 -15.38 -16.82
C TYR A 167 -16.91 -15.83 -17.66
N ALA A 168 -16.62 -17.13 -17.65
CA ALA A 168 -15.57 -17.71 -18.44
C ALA A 168 -16.09 -18.84 -19.34
N THR A 169 -15.51 -18.89 -20.51
CA THR A 169 -15.57 -20.00 -21.45
C THR A 169 -14.20 -20.69 -21.52
N PRO A 170 -14.02 -21.81 -22.21
CA PRO A 170 -12.71 -22.44 -22.36
C PRO A 170 -11.61 -21.53 -22.95
N LYS A 171 -12.00 -20.48 -23.71
CA LYS A 171 -11.07 -19.59 -24.40
C LYS A 171 -11.08 -18.15 -23.89
N TYR A 172 -12.22 -17.65 -23.40
CA TYR A 172 -12.42 -16.24 -23.07
C TYR A 172 -12.93 -16.07 -21.64
N ASN A 173 -12.53 -14.98 -21.01
CA ASN A 173 -13.11 -14.54 -19.75
C ASN A 173 -13.64 -13.11 -19.90
N PHE A 174 -14.82 -12.88 -19.36
CA PHE A 174 -15.51 -11.60 -19.30
C PHE A 174 -15.70 -11.24 -17.84
N ASN A 175 -15.32 -10.03 -17.46
CA ASN A 175 -15.50 -9.58 -16.08
C ASN A 175 -16.01 -8.15 -16.10
N VAL A 176 -16.97 -7.89 -15.23
CA VAL A 176 -17.49 -6.55 -14.93
C VAL A 176 -17.55 -6.42 -13.43
N TRP A 177 -17.02 -5.34 -12.90
CA TRP A 177 -17.15 -5.03 -11.48
C TRP A 177 -17.21 -3.54 -11.27
N GLY A 178 -17.76 -3.14 -10.13
CA GLY A 178 -17.88 -1.76 -9.75
C GLY A 178 -18.19 -1.63 -8.29
N GLY A 179 -18.07 -0.44 -7.78
CA GLY A 179 -18.31 -0.16 -6.38
C GLY A 179 -18.47 1.31 -6.05
N TYR A 180 -18.90 1.52 -4.82
CA TYR A 180 -19.01 2.82 -4.21
C TYR A 180 -18.50 2.76 -2.78
N LYS A 181 -17.50 3.58 -2.47
CA LYS A 181 -16.92 3.75 -1.15
C LYS A 181 -17.22 5.17 -0.67
N LEU A 182 -17.57 5.30 0.60
CA LEU A 182 -17.70 6.59 1.26
C LEU A 182 -17.04 6.53 2.63
N GLU A 183 -16.47 7.67 3.03
CA GLU A 183 -15.82 7.82 4.32
C GLU A 183 -15.95 9.26 4.79
N ASP A 184 -16.33 9.44 6.05
CA ASP A 184 -16.47 10.74 6.71
C ASP A 184 -16.04 10.58 8.17
N PRO A 185 -14.74 10.43 8.44
CA PRO A 185 -14.23 10.34 9.80
C PRO A 185 -14.47 11.66 10.52
N LYS A 186 -14.95 11.56 11.76
CA LYS A 186 -15.00 12.72 12.65
C LYS A 186 -13.67 12.87 13.34
N GLU A 187 -13.10 14.05 13.22
CA GLU A 187 -11.79 14.37 13.78
C GLU A 187 -11.84 15.63 14.61
N LYS A 188 -10.91 15.74 15.54
CA LYS A 188 -10.61 16.96 16.27
C LYS A 188 -9.14 17.26 16.11
N LEU A 189 -8.82 18.46 15.72
CA LEU A 189 -7.46 18.91 15.46
C LEU A 189 -7.07 20.04 16.40
N THR A 190 -5.86 19.98 16.92
CA THR A 190 -5.19 21.11 17.53
C THR A 190 -3.82 21.26 16.94
N GLU A 191 -3.46 22.46 16.53
CA GLU A 191 -2.15 22.81 16.02
C GLU A 191 -1.54 23.94 16.82
N SER A 192 -0.24 23.83 17.03
CA SER A 192 0.59 24.90 17.58
C SER A 192 1.70 25.21 16.61
N GLU A 193 1.69 26.40 16.06
CA GLU A 193 2.63 26.89 15.07
C GLU A 193 3.50 27.99 15.69
N TYR A 194 4.81 27.87 15.53
CA TYR A 194 5.78 28.89 15.93
C TYR A 194 6.49 29.41 14.70
N TYR A 195 6.42 30.72 14.50
CA TYR A 195 7.06 31.47 13.43
C TYR A 195 8.23 32.24 14.03
N TYR A 196 9.45 31.86 13.66
CA TYR A 196 10.69 32.47 14.21
C TYR A 196 11.09 33.68 13.37
N PHE A 197 10.16 34.65 13.19
CA PHE A 197 10.49 35.92 12.53
C PHE A 197 11.55 36.69 13.30
N PRO A 198 12.60 37.24 12.60
CA PRO A 198 13.71 37.91 13.28
C PRO A 198 13.31 39.13 14.14
N THR A 199 12.29 39.88 13.70
CA THR A 199 11.84 41.09 14.38
C THR A 199 10.81 40.80 15.45
N ASN A 200 9.94 39.81 15.27
CA ASN A 200 8.83 39.56 16.18
C ASN A 200 8.35 38.11 16.07
N PRO A 201 8.92 37.16 16.84
CA PRO A 201 8.46 35.80 16.86
C PRO A 201 6.97 35.69 17.18
N LEU A 202 6.25 34.84 16.49
CA LEU A 202 4.81 34.67 16.59
C LEU A 202 4.43 33.22 16.89
N LYS A 203 3.48 33.04 17.82
CA LYS A 203 2.81 31.74 18.01
C LYS A 203 1.37 31.84 17.54
N LYS A 204 0.92 30.84 16.79
CA LYS A 204 -0.45 30.66 16.35
C LYS A 204 -0.94 29.29 16.84
N ASP A 205 -2.01 29.29 17.61
CA ASP A 205 -2.68 28.06 18.06
C ASP A 205 -4.02 27.95 17.33
N VAL A 206 -4.25 26.79 16.70
CA VAL A 206 -5.49 26.46 15.99
C VAL A 206 -6.19 25.34 16.74
N SER A 207 -7.51 25.45 16.89
CA SER A 207 -8.35 24.41 17.48
C SER A 207 -9.62 24.21 16.65
N CYS A 208 -9.76 23.03 16.08
CA CYS A 208 -10.93 22.60 15.32
C CYS A 208 -11.58 21.41 16.03
N ASP A 209 -12.83 21.59 16.48
CA ASP A 209 -13.55 20.56 17.26
C ASP A 209 -14.47 19.68 16.38
N ASP A 210 -14.79 20.10 15.18
CA ASP A 210 -15.63 19.34 14.23
C ASP A 210 -15.06 19.49 12.81
N ILE A 211 -14.19 18.53 12.48
CA ILE A 211 -13.62 18.43 11.15
C ILE A 211 -14.41 17.39 10.36
N THR A 212 -14.82 17.75 9.17
CA THR A 212 -15.54 16.87 8.26
C THR A 212 -14.70 16.63 7.01
N HIS A 213 -14.29 15.39 6.77
CA HIS A 213 -13.56 14.97 5.57
C HIS A 213 -14.34 13.90 4.79
N ARG A 214 -15.47 14.30 4.22
CA ARG A 214 -16.25 13.35 3.45
C ARG A 214 -15.67 13.13 2.05
N ASN A 215 -15.11 11.93 1.85
CA ASN A 215 -14.63 11.44 0.57
C ASN A 215 -15.56 10.35 0.04
N ASP A 216 -16.01 10.50 -1.18
CA ASP A 216 -16.78 9.49 -1.91
C ASP A 216 -15.96 9.04 -3.14
N HIS A 217 -15.94 7.73 -3.39
CA HIS A 217 -15.28 7.11 -4.54
C HIS A 217 -16.24 6.15 -5.23
N ALA A 218 -16.43 6.31 -6.53
CA ALA A 218 -17.19 5.36 -7.36
C ALA A 218 -16.32 4.88 -8.52
N TYR A 219 -16.43 3.60 -8.85
CA TYR A 219 -15.69 3.04 -9.98
C TYR A 219 -16.47 1.98 -10.74
N GLY A 220 -16.12 1.82 -12.01
CA GLY A 220 -16.63 0.78 -12.88
C GLY A 220 -15.54 0.25 -13.80
N VAL A 221 -15.49 -1.07 -13.98
CA VAL A 221 -14.47 -1.74 -14.77
C VAL A 221 -15.08 -2.83 -15.61
N ALA A 222 -14.64 -2.94 -16.86
CA ALA A 222 -14.97 -4.06 -17.76
C ALA A 222 -13.70 -4.62 -18.38
N SER A 223 -13.57 -5.93 -18.46
CA SER A 223 -12.44 -6.59 -19.11
C SER A 223 -12.81 -7.83 -19.88
N ILE A 224 -12.06 -8.09 -20.94
CA ILE A 224 -12.06 -9.32 -21.71
C ILE A 224 -10.63 -9.85 -21.79
N SER A 225 -10.48 -11.16 -21.62
CA SER A 225 -9.17 -11.82 -21.79
C SER A 225 -9.30 -13.15 -22.50
N HIS A 226 -8.23 -13.52 -23.19
CA HIS A 226 -8.03 -14.82 -23.85
C HIS A 226 -6.73 -15.44 -23.36
N SER A 227 -6.73 -16.76 -23.21
CA SER A 227 -5.51 -17.50 -22.91
C SER A 227 -5.55 -18.90 -23.50
N ASP A 228 -4.50 -19.24 -24.23
CA ASP A 228 -4.22 -20.58 -24.70
C ASP A 228 -2.75 -20.97 -24.42
N ASN A 229 -2.29 -22.10 -24.97
CA ASN A 229 -0.93 -22.58 -24.73
C ASN A 229 0.16 -21.68 -25.33
N LYS A 230 -0.15 -20.88 -26.34
CA LYS A 230 0.79 -20.05 -27.09
C LYS A 230 0.72 -18.58 -26.70
N SER A 231 -0.50 -18.08 -26.48
CA SER A 231 -0.73 -16.66 -26.27
C SER A 231 -1.71 -16.39 -25.13
N THR A 232 -1.53 -15.27 -24.49
CA THR A 232 -2.48 -14.71 -23.52
C THR A 232 -2.59 -13.21 -23.81
N TRP A 233 -3.81 -12.71 -23.93
CA TRP A 233 -4.03 -11.27 -24.03
C TRP A 233 -5.22 -10.83 -23.20
N MET A 234 -5.24 -9.56 -22.86
CA MET A 234 -6.31 -8.93 -22.12
C MET A 234 -6.44 -7.47 -22.50
N LEU A 235 -7.70 -7.05 -22.62
CA LEU A 235 -8.08 -5.66 -22.76
C LEU A 235 -9.02 -5.28 -21.63
N ARG A 236 -8.86 -4.07 -21.10
CA ARG A 236 -9.69 -3.59 -20.02
C ARG A 236 -9.81 -2.07 -20.02
N GLY A 237 -11.02 -1.59 -19.74
CA GLY A 237 -11.32 -0.20 -19.50
C GLY A 237 -11.87 0.02 -18.11
N SER A 238 -11.57 1.19 -17.52
CA SER A 238 -12.17 1.64 -16.27
C SER A 238 -12.53 3.10 -16.27
N ILE A 239 -13.42 3.44 -15.37
CA ILE A 239 -13.76 4.78 -14.96
C ILE A 239 -13.75 4.84 -13.43
N ASP A 240 -13.08 5.84 -12.88
CA ASP A 240 -12.97 6.10 -11.45
C ASP A 240 -13.34 7.56 -11.20
N LYS A 241 -14.17 7.81 -10.21
CA LYS A 241 -14.55 9.16 -9.78
C LYS A 241 -14.38 9.29 -8.29
N ASP A 242 -13.48 10.18 -7.89
CA ASP A 242 -13.32 10.62 -6.51
C ASP A 242 -13.89 12.03 -6.36
N TRP A 243 -14.57 12.29 -5.25
CA TRP A 243 -14.98 13.64 -4.90
C TRP A 243 -15.05 13.82 -3.38
N SER A 244 -14.53 14.96 -2.93
CA SER A 244 -14.73 15.44 -1.57
C SER A 244 -16.03 16.24 -1.54
N LYS A 245 -17.08 15.65 -1.04
CA LYS A 245 -18.37 16.39 -0.90
C LYS A 245 -18.30 17.46 0.17
N LYS A 246 -17.44 17.28 1.15
CA LYS A 246 -17.28 18.19 2.27
C LYS A 246 -15.94 17.94 2.95
N ALA A 247 -14.99 18.81 2.74
CA ALA A 247 -13.82 18.92 3.59
C ALA A 247 -13.89 20.31 4.21
N VAL A 248 -14.25 20.39 5.48
CA VAL A 248 -14.45 21.64 6.20
C VAL A 248 -13.81 21.50 7.56
N GLU A 249 -12.91 22.43 7.86
CA GLU A 249 -12.34 22.66 9.20
C GLU A 249 -12.86 23.99 9.71
N ASP A 250 -13.76 23.94 10.67
CA ASP A 250 -14.23 25.13 11.38
C ASP A 250 -13.60 25.15 12.77
N GLY A 251 -13.04 26.31 13.16
CA GLY A 251 -12.32 26.39 14.40
C GLY A 251 -12.03 27.81 14.89
N THR A 252 -11.06 27.89 15.78
CA THR A 252 -10.58 29.17 16.33
C THR A 252 -9.08 29.25 16.22
N ILE A 253 -8.59 30.46 16.00
CA ILE A 253 -7.17 30.80 15.94
C ILE A 253 -6.87 31.78 17.08
N THR A 254 -5.81 31.50 17.83
CA THR A 254 -5.28 32.39 18.87
C THR A 254 -3.85 32.76 18.54
N TYR A 255 -3.57 34.04 18.44
CA TYR A 255 -2.23 34.59 18.24
C TYR A 255 -1.62 35.07 19.53
N SER A 256 -0.32 34.87 19.70
CA SER A 256 0.42 35.41 20.89
C SER A 256 0.58 36.94 20.84
N SER A 257 0.63 37.50 19.62
CA SER A 257 0.82 38.93 19.35
C SER A 257 0.50 39.24 17.89
N GLN A 258 0.54 40.52 17.50
CA GLN A 258 0.41 41.07 16.15
C GLN A 258 -1.03 40.98 15.53
N PHE A 259 -1.72 39.89 15.70
CA PHE A 259 -3.05 39.69 15.14
C PHE A 259 -4.08 39.42 16.23
N PRO A 260 -5.33 39.86 16.07
CA PRO A 260 -6.41 39.49 16.97
C PRO A 260 -6.73 38.01 16.83
N ASN A 261 -7.34 37.41 17.84
CA ASN A 261 -7.90 36.08 17.75
C ASN A 261 -8.98 36.05 16.66
N ALA A 262 -9.04 34.94 15.93
CA ALA A 262 -9.89 34.80 14.75
C ALA A 262 -10.73 33.52 14.80
N THR A 263 -11.82 33.51 14.06
CA THR A 263 -12.52 32.29 13.65
C THR A 263 -11.90 31.77 12.38
N LEU A 264 -11.68 30.45 12.31
CA LEU A 264 -11.20 29.74 11.14
C LEU A 264 -12.35 29.04 10.43
N SER A 265 -12.40 29.16 9.11
CA SER A 265 -13.10 28.19 8.28
C SER A 265 -12.22 27.89 7.05
N ASP A 266 -11.82 26.65 6.91
CA ASP A 266 -11.10 26.16 5.71
C ASP A 266 -11.96 25.10 5.01
N LYS A 267 -12.37 25.40 3.78
CA LYS A 267 -13.20 24.53 2.98
C LYS A 267 -12.47 24.14 1.70
N VAL A 268 -12.27 22.84 1.53
CA VAL A 268 -11.61 22.28 0.36
C VAL A 268 -12.56 21.39 -0.41
N ILE A 269 -12.61 21.58 -1.73
CA ILE A 269 -13.27 20.70 -2.69
C ILE A 269 -12.20 20.15 -3.62
N ASN A 270 -12.11 18.83 -3.72
CA ASN A 270 -11.16 18.18 -4.59
C ASN A 270 -11.86 17.03 -5.31
N ASN A 271 -12.08 17.20 -6.62
CA ASN A 271 -12.75 16.20 -7.46
C ASN A 271 -11.75 15.65 -8.47
N ASN A 272 -11.79 14.36 -8.70
CA ASN A 272 -10.95 13.71 -9.70
C ASN A 272 -11.78 12.71 -10.52
N LEU A 273 -11.74 12.81 -11.83
CA LEU A 273 -12.30 11.83 -12.76
C LEU A 273 -11.16 11.21 -13.55
N LYS A 274 -11.02 9.89 -13.47
CA LYS A 274 -10.01 9.15 -14.21
C LYS A 274 -10.66 8.10 -15.12
N THR A 275 -10.23 8.07 -16.37
CA THR A 275 -10.58 7.01 -17.32
C THR A 275 -9.31 6.30 -17.76
N SER A 276 -9.30 4.97 -17.80
CA SER A 276 -8.10 4.22 -18.17
C SER A 276 -8.36 3.06 -19.13
N LEU A 277 -7.32 2.77 -19.89
CA LEU A 277 -7.25 1.61 -20.79
C LEU A 277 -5.98 0.83 -20.49
N TYR A 278 -6.11 -0.49 -20.34
CA TYR A 278 -5.00 -1.39 -20.11
C TYR A 278 -5.00 -2.53 -21.10
N LEU A 279 -3.84 -2.85 -21.64
CA LEU A 279 -3.58 -3.96 -22.55
C LEU A 279 -2.45 -4.82 -22.01
N TYR A 280 -2.63 -6.12 -22.04
CA TYR A 280 -1.62 -7.13 -21.79
C TYR A 280 -1.53 -8.10 -22.93
N PHE A 281 -0.32 -8.46 -23.32
CA PHE A 281 -0.05 -9.46 -24.33
C PHE A 281 1.18 -10.29 -23.95
N LEU A 282 1.03 -11.61 -23.91
CA LEU A 282 2.10 -12.59 -23.76
C LEU A 282 2.07 -13.53 -24.94
N ASN A 283 3.19 -13.75 -25.61
CA ASN A 283 3.34 -14.75 -26.65
C ASN A 283 4.56 -15.62 -26.40
N ARG A 284 4.37 -16.94 -26.41
CA ARG A 284 5.45 -17.92 -26.34
C ARG A 284 5.95 -18.18 -27.74
N LEU A 285 7.18 -17.72 -28.01
CA LEU A 285 7.86 -17.91 -29.31
C LEU A 285 8.34 -19.37 -29.46
N SER A 286 8.75 -19.96 -28.35
CA SER A 286 9.14 -21.37 -28.22
C SER A 286 8.93 -21.85 -26.78
N ASN A 287 9.29 -23.09 -26.47
CA ASN A 287 9.26 -23.61 -25.10
C ASN A 287 10.23 -22.87 -24.14
N SER A 288 11.21 -22.16 -24.69
CA SER A 288 12.25 -21.45 -23.92
C SER A 288 12.22 -19.93 -24.09
N GLN A 289 11.37 -19.39 -24.99
CA GLN A 289 11.37 -17.97 -25.33
C GLN A 289 9.96 -17.40 -25.29
N TYR A 290 9.81 -16.20 -24.74
CA TYR A 290 8.56 -15.48 -24.74
C TYR A 290 8.77 -13.96 -24.84
N VAL A 291 7.76 -13.29 -25.33
CA VAL A 291 7.63 -11.84 -25.33
C VAL A 291 6.39 -11.46 -24.53
N GLU A 292 6.50 -10.48 -23.68
CA GLU A 292 5.40 -9.90 -22.92
C GLU A 292 5.36 -8.39 -23.13
N VAL A 293 4.18 -7.85 -23.39
CA VAL A 293 3.93 -6.42 -23.55
C VAL A 293 2.78 -6.02 -22.63
N GLU A 294 2.99 -4.97 -21.86
CA GLU A 294 1.96 -4.28 -21.09
C GLU A 294 1.88 -2.83 -21.53
N ALA A 295 0.69 -2.33 -21.75
CA ALA A 295 0.44 -0.93 -22.00
C ALA A 295 -0.69 -0.44 -21.10
N ASN A 296 -0.47 0.66 -20.43
CA ASN A 296 -1.45 1.34 -19.60
C ASN A 296 -1.51 2.81 -20.00
N ALA A 297 -2.69 3.31 -20.27
CA ALA A 297 -2.89 4.72 -20.52
C ALA A 297 -4.10 5.22 -19.73
N TYR A 298 -4.02 6.42 -19.19
CA TYR A 298 -5.17 7.07 -18.58
C TYR A 298 -5.15 8.58 -18.76
N TYR A 299 -6.34 9.13 -18.73
CA TYR A 299 -6.62 10.55 -18.60
C TYR A 299 -7.28 10.77 -17.24
N ALA A 300 -6.83 11.81 -16.53
CA ALA A 300 -7.44 12.27 -15.29
C ALA A 300 -7.69 13.77 -15.36
N ASN A 301 -8.88 14.18 -14.95
CA ASN A 301 -9.23 15.59 -14.75
C ASN A 301 -9.44 15.83 -13.26
N THR A 302 -8.74 16.81 -12.70
CA THR A 302 -8.79 17.18 -11.28
C THR A 302 -9.21 18.64 -11.16
N ASN A 303 -10.24 18.90 -10.34
CA ASN A 303 -10.65 20.24 -9.96
C ASN A 303 -10.37 20.43 -8.47
N PHE A 304 -9.70 21.51 -8.12
CA PHE A 304 -9.35 21.88 -6.77
C PHE A 304 -9.84 23.30 -6.47
N ASP A 305 -10.62 23.45 -5.38
CA ASP A 305 -11.06 24.75 -4.87
C ASP A 305 -10.83 24.78 -3.37
N GLN A 306 -10.17 25.81 -2.85
CA GLN A 306 -10.00 26.08 -1.43
C GLN A 306 -10.51 27.46 -1.09
N HIS A 307 -11.32 27.54 -0.03
CA HIS A 307 -11.80 28.77 0.58
C HIS A 307 -11.33 28.78 2.04
N TYR A 308 -10.23 29.43 2.28
CA TYR A 308 -9.71 29.67 3.63
C TYR A 308 -10.20 31.03 4.10
N SER A 309 -10.75 31.09 5.30
CA SER A 309 -11.11 32.36 5.94
C SER A 309 -10.62 32.42 7.39
N GLU A 310 -10.06 33.54 7.74
CA GLU A 310 -9.58 33.89 9.07
C GLU A 310 -10.25 35.20 9.46
N SER A 311 -11.42 35.09 10.15
CA SER A 311 -12.37 36.20 10.37
C SER A 311 -12.76 36.88 9.06
N ASP A 312 -12.30 38.12 8.84
CA ASP A 312 -12.64 38.93 7.65
C ASP A 312 -11.66 38.74 6.47
N GLU A 313 -10.55 38.03 6.70
CA GLU A 313 -9.57 37.73 5.63
C GLU A 313 -9.94 36.46 4.92
N ILE A 314 -10.09 36.54 3.60
CA ILE A 314 -10.48 35.40 2.76
C ILE A 314 -9.38 35.16 1.72
N ILE A 315 -8.89 33.93 1.68
CA ILE A 315 -7.95 33.43 0.67
C ILE A 315 -8.67 32.36 -0.15
N VAL A 316 -8.72 32.56 -1.46
CA VAL A 316 -9.32 31.59 -2.38
C VAL A 316 -8.25 31.09 -3.33
N SER A 317 -8.18 29.77 -3.49
CA SER A 317 -7.28 29.10 -4.44
C SER A 317 -8.09 28.15 -5.29
N SER A 318 -7.93 28.24 -6.61
CA SER A 318 -8.64 27.36 -7.55
C SER A 318 -7.70 26.92 -8.68
N ALA A 319 -7.76 25.65 -9.02
CA ALA A 319 -6.98 25.07 -10.10
C ALA A 319 -7.71 23.88 -10.75
N ASP A 320 -7.57 23.80 -12.07
CA ASP A 320 -7.98 22.66 -12.89
C ASP A 320 -6.76 22.00 -13.51
N ASP A 321 -6.70 20.67 -13.52
CA ASP A 321 -5.59 19.91 -14.07
C ASP A 321 -6.08 18.78 -14.99
N ASP A 322 -5.60 18.79 -16.21
CA ASP A 322 -5.75 17.71 -17.19
C ASP A 322 -4.45 16.91 -17.24
N TYR A 323 -4.50 15.68 -16.75
CA TYR A 323 -3.35 14.80 -16.64
C TYR A 323 -3.43 13.62 -17.59
N TYR A 324 -2.41 13.45 -18.42
CA TYR A 324 -2.25 12.36 -19.38
C TYR A 324 -1.08 11.47 -18.96
N TYR A 325 -1.33 10.18 -18.87
CA TYR A 325 -0.32 9.18 -18.54
C TYR A 325 -0.34 8.05 -19.55
N ALA A 326 0.84 7.59 -19.96
CA ALA A 326 1.00 6.36 -20.70
C ALA A 326 2.26 5.62 -20.19
N ASN A 327 2.17 4.31 -20.08
CA ASN A 327 3.30 3.44 -19.78
C ASN A 327 3.25 2.23 -20.70
N VAL A 328 4.38 1.91 -21.30
CA VAL A 328 4.57 0.68 -22.09
C VAL A 328 5.74 -0.09 -21.52
N ARG A 329 5.53 -1.34 -21.15
CA ARG A 329 6.56 -2.29 -20.75
C ARG A 329 6.65 -3.40 -21.77
N ALA A 330 7.81 -3.60 -22.37
CA ALA A 330 8.13 -4.73 -23.23
C ALA A 330 9.19 -5.60 -22.56
N LEU A 331 8.97 -6.91 -22.53
CA LEU A 331 9.85 -7.88 -21.90
C LEU A 331 10.09 -9.05 -22.86
N TYR A 332 11.36 -9.38 -23.07
CA TYR A 332 11.79 -10.61 -23.72
C TYR A 332 12.43 -11.53 -22.68
N GLY A 333 11.97 -12.79 -22.60
CA GLY A 333 12.51 -13.81 -21.72
C GLY A 333 13.06 -15.00 -22.50
N HIS A 334 14.22 -15.49 -22.10
CA HIS A 334 14.86 -16.69 -22.63
C HIS A 334 15.41 -17.58 -21.52
N SER A 335 14.92 -18.83 -21.47
CA SER A 335 15.43 -19.87 -20.59
C SER A 335 16.42 -20.76 -21.35
N PHE A 336 17.69 -20.73 -20.95
CA PHE A 336 18.72 -21.58 -21.52
C PHE A 336 18.73 -22.96 -20.87
N GLN A 337 19.44 -23.91 -21.48
CA GLN A 337 19.81 -25.16 -20.82
C GLN A 337 20.60 -24.88 -19.53
N ASN A 338 20.60 -25.79 -18.57
CA ASN A 338 21.31 -25.68 -17.27
C ASN A 338 20.78 -24.60 -16.31
N ASN A 339 19.49 -24.30 -16.32
CA ASN A 339 18.82 -23.39 -15.38
C ASN A 339 19.38 -21.94 -15.38
N ASN A 340 19.78 -21.47 -16.55
CA ASN A 340 20.13 -20.06 -16.77
C ASN A 340 18.93 -19.35 -17.42
N ASN A 341 18.64 -18.12 -17.00
CA ASN A 341 17.59 -17.30 -17.60
C ASN A 341 18.13 -15.92 -17.91
N LEU A 342 17.71 -15.37 -19.05
CA LEU A 342 17.91 -13.99 -19.45
C LEU A 342 16.55 -13.32 -19.62
N THR A 343 16.40 -12.14 -19.04
CA THR A 343 15.22 -11.31 -19.26
C THR A 343 15.68 -9.89 -19.59
N ILE A 344 15.21 -9.35 -20.71
CA ILE A 344 15.44 -7.95 -21.11
C ILE A 344 14.13 -7.22 -20.99
N THR A 345 14.11 -6.11 -20.26
CA THR A 345 12.90 -5.32 -20.00
C THR A 345 13.15 -3.87 -20.40
N LEU A 346 12.29 -3.34 -21.25
CA LEU A 346 12.20 -1.92 -21.59
C LEU A 346 10.89 -1.37 -21.03
N ASN A 347 10.98 -0.28 -20.27
CA ASN A 347 9.82 0.48 -19.81
C ASN A 347 9.93 1.90 -20.34
N GLU A 348 8.83 2.42 -20.88
CA GLU A 348 8.66 3.81 -21.25
C GLU A 348 7.50 4.41 -20.50
N PHE A 349 7.73 5.52 -19.83
CA PHE A 349 6.73 6.28 -19.10
C PHE A 349 6.58 7.66 -19.73
N TYR A 350 5.36 8.04 -19.96
CA TYR A 350 4.99 9.38 -20.45
C TYR A 350 4.01 10.01 -19.49
N ARG A 351 4.23 11.29 -19.13
CA ARG A 351 3.35 12.10 -18.28
C ARG A 351 3.27 13.50 -18.84
N ASN A 352 2.06 14.01 -18.91
CA ASN A 352 1.81 15.39 -19.28
C ASN A 352 0.68 15.94 -18.41
N SER A 353 0.90 17.06 -17.74
CA SER A 353 -0.08 17.78 -16.97
C SER A 353 -0.26 19.17 -17.57
N GLN A 354 -1.51 19.58 -17.72
CA GLN A 354 -1.92 20.92 -18.14
C GLN A 354 -2.76 21.50 -17.02
N SER A 355 -2.15 22.36 -16.19
CA SER A 355 -2.80 22.94 -15.02
C SER A 355 -3.11 24.40 -15.28
N GLU A 356 -4.34 24.81 -14.99
CA GLU A 356 -4.81 26.19 -15.00
C GLU A 356 -5.13 26.62 -13.57
N TYR A 357 -4.33 27.55 -13.04
CA TYR A 357 -4.57 28.20 -11.76
C TYR A 357 -5.30 29.52 -12.03
N THR A 358 -6.45 29.69 -11.43
CA THR A 358 -7.26 30.90 -11.61
C THR A 358 -7.14 31.85 -10.42
N LEU A 359 -6.85 31.34 -9.25
CA LEU A 359 -6.71 32.11 -8.01
C LEU A 359 -5.54 31.56 -7.16
N PRO A 360 -4.82 32.39 -6.40
CA PRO A 360 -4.92 33.85 -6.31
C PRO A 360 -4.35 34.60 -7.55
N THR A 361 -3.58 33.89 -8.37
CA THR A 361 -2.97 34.48 -9.59
C THR A 361 -3.21 33.53 -10.76
N TYR A 362 -3.68 34.11 -11.88
CA TYR A 362 -3.86 33.34 -13.10
C TYR A 362 -2.50 32.81 -13.65
N LEU A 363 -2.41 31.50 -13.80
CA LEU A 363 -1.24 30.84 -14.34
C LEU A 363 -1.65 29.57 -15.10
N VAL A 364 -1.26 29.49 -16.37
CA VAL A 364 -1.37 28.23 -17.14
C VAL A 364 -0.01 27.58 -17.22
N GLN A 365 0.07 26.34 -16.75
CA GLN A 365 1.28 25.57 -16.68
C GLN A 365 1.12 24.24 -17.41
N ASN A 366 2.15 23.85 -18.16
CA ASN A 366 2.24 22.55 -18.78
C ASN A 366 3.56 21.89 -18.33
N LEU A 367 3.44 20.72 -17.70
CA LEU A 367 4.54 19.91 -17.23
C LEU A 367 4.59 18.60 -18.02
N TYR A 368 5.68 18.38 -18.70
CA TYR A 368 5.99 17.17 -19.45
C TYR A 368 7.06 16.37 -18.76
N SER A 369 6.92 15.04 -18.70
CA SER A 369 7.97 14.11 -18.24
C SER A 369 7.93 12.81 -19.03
N SER A 370 9.11 12.33 -19.45
CA SER A 370 9.29 11.00 -20.04
C SER A 370 10.44 10.30 -19.34
N GLU A 371 10.31 8.98 -19.14
CA GLU A 371 11.34 8.14 -18.56
C GLU A 371 11.44 6.83 -19.32
N THR A 372 12.62 6.55 -19.88
CA THR A 372 12.97 5.26 -20.50
C THR A 372 13.86 4.47 -19.54
N VAL A 373 13.44 3.26 -19.17
CA VAL A 373 14.21 2.37 -18.29
C VAL A 373 14.50 1.05 -18.98
N LEU A 374 15.78 0.71 -19.09
CA LEU A 374 16.26 -0.55 -19.65
C LEU A 374 16.90 -1.41 -18.56
N PHE A 375 16.51 -2.68 -18.46
CA PHE A 375 17.14 -3.68 -17.61
C PHE A 375 17.49 -4.93 -18.40
N ALA A 376 18.62 -5.55 -18.03
CA ALA A 376 18.99 -6.88 -18.48
C ALA A 376 19.24 -7.76 -17.26
N ASN A 377 18.35 -8.70 -16.97
CA ASN A 377 18.50 -9.64 -15.86
C ASN A 377 19.08 -10.95 -16.36
N TYR A 378 20.18 -11.38 -15.78
CA TYR A 378 20.73 -12.72 -15.93
C TYR A 378 20.66 -13.45 -14.60
N SER A 379 20.01 -14.63 -14.58
CA SER A 379 19.95 -15.46 -13.38
C SER A 379 20.45 -16.88 -13.64
N LYS A 380 21.09 -17.47 -12.64
CA LYS A 380 21.61 -18.82 -12.68
C LYS A 380 21.34 -19.55 -11.36
N ARG A 381 20.87 -20.79 -11.48
CA ARG A 381 20.60 -21.68 -10.37
C ARG A 381 21.53 -22.89 -10.47
N TRP A 382 22.24 -23.21 -9.39
CA TRP A 382 23.13 -24.38 -9.31
C TRP A 382 22.48 -25.50 -8.49
N LYS A 383 22.86 -26.74 -8.81
CA LYS A 383 22.35 -27.95 -8.09
C LYS A 383 22.76 -27.99 -6.61
N ASN A 384 23.78 -27.26 -6.18
CA ASN A 384 24.26 -27.19 -4.80
C ASN A 384 23.49 -26.20 -3.91
N GLY A 385 22.34 -25.69 -4.37
CA GLY A 385 21.48 -24.79 -3.61
C GLY A 385 21.80 -23.29 -3.76
N TRP A 386 22.77 -22.90 -4.55
CA TRP A 386 23.02 -21.50 -4.87
C TRP A 386 22.17 -21.01 -6.04
N MET A 387 21.65 -19.80 -5.91
CA MET A 387 21.08 -19.01 -6.98
C MET A 387 21.71 -17.63 -6.99
N PHE A 388 21.97 -17.11 -8.18
CA PHE A 388 22.50 -15.76 -8.37
C PHE A 388 21.69 -15.05 -9.44
N SER A 389 21.37 -13.77 -9.22
CA SER A 389 20.70 -12.91 -10.18
C SER A 389 21.43 -11.58 -10.26
N PHE A 390 21.70 -11.12 -11.47
CA PHE A 390 22.37 -9.86 -11.74
C PHE A 390 21.55 -9.07 -12.76
N THR A 391 21.10 -7.87 -12.36
CA THR A 391 20.19 -7.03 -13.15
C THR A 391 20.76 -5.61 -13.25
N PRO A 392 21.74 -5.34 -14.13
CA PRO A 392 22.14 -3.99 -14.46
C PRO A 392 21.03 -3.29 -15.26
N GLY A 393 20.95 -1.98 -15.13
CA GLY A 393 20.00 -1.16 -15.84
C GLY A 393 20.44 0.29 -15.98
N LEU A 394 19.72 1.00 -16.84
CA LEU A 394 19.86 2.43 -17.08
C LEU A 394 18.48 3.06 -17.09
N SER A 395 18.38 4.25 -16.51
CA SER A 395 17.19 5.08 -16.56
C SER A 395 17.54 6.43 -17.14
N TYR A 396 16.90 6.80 -18.23
CA TYR A 396 17.00 8.11 -18.85
C TYR A 396 15.68 8.84 -18.69
N GLN A 397 15.72 9.98 -18.01
CA GLN A 397 14.55 10.83 -17.76
C GLN A 397 14.73 12.19 -18.39
N ILE A 398 13.65 12.72 -18.94
CA ILE A 398 13.52 14.12 -19.35
C ILE A 398 12.26 14.68 -18.67
N TYR A 399 12.34 15.90 -18.15
CA TYR A 399 11.15 16.68 -17.78
C TYR A 399 11.32 18.12 -18.24
N GLN A 400 10.21 18.77 -18.53
CA GLN A 400 10.18 20.14 -19.01
C GLN A 400 8.93 20.86 -18.50
N LEU A 401 9.15 22.00 -17.90
CA LEU A 401 8.11 22.99 -17.67
C LEU A 401 8.01 23.90 -18.91
N ARG A 402 6.80 24.16 -19.37
CA ARG A 402 6.57 25.02 -20.55
C ARG A 402 7.23 26.39 -20.35
N GLY A 403 8.04 26.81 -21.34
CA GLY A 403 8.83 28.05 -21.27
C GLY A 403 10.22 27.91 -20.66
N GLU A 404 10.52 26.80 -20.00
CA GLU A 404 11.81 26.49 -19.42
C GLU A 404 12.61 25.49 -20.27
N LYS A 405 13.92 25.39 -20.02
CA LYS A 405 14.76 24.39 -20.66
C LYS A 405 14.43 23.01 -20.13
N ALA A 406 14.43 22.02 -21.02
CA ALA A 406 14.30 20.61 -20.61
C ALA A 406 15.48 20.21 -19.73
N VAL A 407 15.20 19.48 -18.66
CA VAL A 407 16.18 18.87 -17.75
C VAL A 407 16.22 17.38 -18.04
N SER A 408 17.41 16.80 -18.18
CA SER A 408 17.58 15.38 -18.43
C SER A 408 18.58 14.76 -17.48
N HIS A 409 18.29 13.52 -17.08
CA HIS A 409 19.13 12.74 -16.19
C HIS A 409 19.33 11.32 -16.75
N LEU A 410 20.58 10.84 -16.70
CA LEU A 410 20.93 9.46 -16.98
C LEU A 410 21.47 8.81 -15.69
N ASN A 411 20.77 7.81 -15.18
CA ASN A 411 21.09 7.18 -13.91
C ASN A 411 21.33 5.68 -14.09
N PRO A 412 22.45 5.14 -13.55
CA PRO A 412 22.64 3.71 -13.48
C PRO A 412 21.69 3.09 -12.44
N ARG A 413 21.24 1.87 -12.72
CA ARG A 413 20.46 1.03 -11.82
C ARG A 413 21.11 -0.34 -11.70
N LEU A 414 21.03 -0.94 -10.53
CA LEU A 414 21.54 -2.28 -10.30
C LEU A 414 20.67 -2.99 -9.27
N ASN A 415 20.31 -4.22 -9.57
CA ASN A 415 19.72 -5.14 -8.60
C ASN A 415 20.48 -6.46 -8.68
N THR A 416 21.07 -6.89 -7.59
CA THR A 416 21.86 -8.13 -7.52
C THR A 416 21.41 -8.93 -6.32
N MET A 417 21.14 -10.23 -6.53
CA MET A 417 20.74 -11.14 -5.46
C MET A 417 21.59 -12.41 -5.49
N ALA A 418 21.98 -12.88 -4.31
CA ALA A 418 22.51 -14.22 -4.10
C ALA A 418 21.65 -14.92 -3.05
N SER A 419 21.20 -16.13 -3.35
CA SER A 419 20.40 -16.96 -2.46
C SER A 419 21.07 -18.30 -2.26
N TYR A 420 21.02 -18.82 -1.03
CA TYR A 420 21.53 -20.14 -0.68
C TYR A 420 20.50 -20.94 0.11
N MET A 421 20.13 -22.07 -0.45
CA MET A 421 19.23 -23.03 0.20
C MET A 421 20.02 -23.93 1.14
N LEU A 422 19.75 -23.77 2.44
CA LEU A 422 20.29 -24.61 3.50
C LEU A 422 19.39 -25.86 3.67
N LYS A 423 19.92 -26.89 4.34
CA LYS A 423 19.14 -28.12 4.63
C LYS A 423 17.94 -27.83 5.54
N GLY A 424 16.84 -28.53 5.34
CA GLY A 424 15.67 -28.49 6.24
C GLY A 424 14.78 -27.27 6.07
N GLY A 425 14.58 -26.77 4.85
CA GLY A 425 13.66 -25.67 4.54
C GLY A 425 14.13 -24.34 5.08
N GLN A 426 15.39 -24.01 4.88
CA GLN A 426 16.01 -22.75 5.29
C GLN A 426 16.63 -22.07 4.08
N ARG A 427 16.57 -20.74 4.03
CA ARG A 427 17.12 -19.93 2.95
C ARG A 427 17.83 -18.70 3.53
N LEU A 428 19.03 -18.42 3.04
CA LEU A 428 19.76 -17.19 3.29
C LEU A 428 19.89 -16.42 1.98
N GLN A 429 19.54 -15.15 1.99
CA GLN A 429 19.59 -14.28 0.81
C GLN A 429 20.34 -12.99 1.11
N PHE A 430 21.07 -12.53 0.11
CA PHE A 430 21.72 -11.23 0.07
C PHE A 430 21.20 -10.49 -1.16
N LEU A 431 20.79 -9.24 -0.97
CA LEU A 431 20.37 -8.37 -2.05
C LEU A 431 21.12 -7.04 -1.94
N PHE A 432 21.50 -6.50 -3.07
CA PHE A 432 22.02 -5.15 -3.21
C PHE A 432 21.24 -4.44 -4.30
N ALA A 433 20.59 -3.33 -3.96
CA ALA A 433 19.85 -2.51 -4.90
C ALA A 433 20.45 -1.10 -4.96
N LEU A 434 20.68 -0.61 -6.18
CA LEU A 434 21.00 0.77 -6.52
C LEU A 434 19.92 1.28 -7.45
N GLY A 435 19.28 2.38 -7.09
CA GLY A 435 18.21 2.99 -7.86
C GLY A 435 18.20 4.50 -7.72
N ASN A 436 17.18 5.12 -8.29
CA ASN A 436 16.97 6.54 -8.19
C ASN A 436 15.47 6.82 -8.12
N THR A 437 15.11 7.96 -7.53
CA THR A 437 13.77 8.54 -7.57
C THR A 437 13.87 9.96 -8.13
N TYR A 438 12.81 10.37 -8.82
CA TYR A 438 12.73 11.68 -9.46
C TYR A 438 11.87 12.63 -8.64
N PRO A 439 12.11 13.95 -8.79
CA PRO A 439 11.13 14.93 -8.33
C PRO A 439 9.77 14.64 -8.98
N THR A 440 8.72 14.68 -8.18
CA THR A 440 7.36 14.57 -8.69
C THR A 440 6.93 15.86 -9.37
N LEU A 441 5.97 15.78 -10.31
CA LEU A 441 5.55 16.97 -11.06
C LEU A 441 5.03 18.10 -10.16
N ASN A 442 4.37 17.77 -9.05
CA ASN A 442 3.92 18.73 -8.05
C ASN A 442 5.06 19.39 -7.27
N THR A 443 6.24 18.74 -7.11
CA THR A 443 7.38 19.34 -6.40
C THR A 443 8.17 20.31 -7.27
N VAL A 444 8.13 20.16 -8.61
CA VAL A 444 8.81 21.05 -9.57
C VAL A 444 7.91 22.13 -10.15
N ASN A 445 6.65 22.17 -9.78
CA ASN A 445 5.64 23.12 -10.25
C ASN A 445 5.97 24.55 -9.80
N ASN A 446 5.85 25.54 -10.70
CA ASN A 446 6.14 26.95 -10.41
C ASN A 446 4.96 27.74 -9.81
N ALA A 447 3.80 27.11 -9.63
CA ALA A 447 2.65 27.79 -9.05
C ALA A 447 2.94 28.24 -7.61
N ILE A 448 2.31 29.33 -7.23
CA ILE A 448 2.38 29.91 -5.90
C ILE A 448 0.99 29.77 -5.28
N LEU A 449 0.94 29.09 -4.13
CA LEU A 449 -0.29 28.90 -3.36
C LEU A 449 -0.17 29.58 -2.02
N GLN A 450 -1.09 30.49 -1.72
CA GLN A 450 -1.23 31.08 -0.39
C GLN A 450 -1.98 30.04 0.49
N LEU A 451 -1.34 29.51 1.52
CA LEU A 451 -1.96 28.48 2.40
C LEU A 451 -2.78 29.12 3.53
N ASP A 452 -2.26 30.19 4.10
CA ASP A 452 -2.91 31.01 5.13
C ASP A 452 -2.29 32.40 5.14
N ARG A 453 -2.64 33.23 6.10
CA ARG A 453 -2.13 34.61 6.25
C ARG A 453 -0.60 34.70 6.24
N LEU A 454 0.11 33.69 6.74
CA LEU A 454 1.54 33.73 7.03
C LEU A 454 2.37 32.74 6.20
N MET A 455 1.73 31.83 5.45
CA MET A 455 2.45 30.78 4.74
C MET A 455 2.11 30.71 3.26
N ILE A 456 3.13 30.67 2.46
CA ILE A 456 3.08 30.51 1.00
C ILE A 456 3.75 29.19 0.62
N ARG A 457 3.15 28.41 -0.27
CA ARG A 457 3.74 27.20 -0.86
C ARG A 457 4.11 27.44 -2.31
N ARG A 458 5.30 26.97 -2.69
CA ARG A 458 5.76 26.93 -4.10
C ARG A 458 6.63 25.71 -4.34
N GLY A 459 6.58 25.17 -5.56
CA GLY A 459 7.50 24.10 -5.98
C GLY A 459 8.92 24.58 -6.22
N ASN A 460 9.83 23.66 -6.53
CA ASN A 460 11.22 23.96 -6.87
C ASN A 460 11.64 23.22 -8.15
N PRO A 461 11.69 23.89 -9.31
CA PRO A 461 12.06 23.27 -10.58
C PRO A 461 13.55 22.89 -10.69
N LYS A 462 14.38 23.26 -9.70
CA LYS A 462 15.83 22.98 -9.68
C LYS A 462 16.21 21.72 -8.91
N LEU A 463 15.21 20.90 -8.51
CA LEU A 463 15.46 19.67 -7.75
C LEU A 463 16.21 18.63 -8.58
N GLU A 464 17.17 17.97 -7.94
CA GLU A 464 17.92 16.87 -8.51
C GLU A 464 17.30 15.50 -8.17
N ASN A 465 17.74 14.44 -8.84
CA ASN A 465 17.30 13.09 -8.58
C ASN A 465 17.92 12.55 -7.29
N ALA A 466 17.10 11.90 -6.48
CA ALA A 466 17.58 11.15 -5.33
C ALA A 466 18.18 9.80 -5.78
N THR A 467 19.33 9.44 -5.24
CA THR A 467 19.95 8.12 -5.42
C THR A 467 19.71 7.27 -4.19
N LEU A 468 19.23 6.06 -4.42
CA LEU A 468 18.88 5.09 -3.38
C LEU A 468 19.85 3.91 -3.42
N LEU A 469 20.39 3.52 -2.25
CA LEU A 469 21.23 2.35 -2.06
C LEU A 469 20.67 1.51 -0.92
N GLN A 470 20.47 0.20 -1.19
CA GLN A 470 19.79 -0.66 -0.23
C GLN A 470 20.36 -2.09 -0.22
N PRO A 471 21.41 -2.36 0.57
CA PRO A 471 21.81 -3.73 0.90
C PRO A 471 20.81 -4.36 1.89
N ARG A 472 20.52 -5.66 1.70
CA ARG A 472 19.60 -6.46 2.53
C ARG A 472 20.18 -7.85 2.76
N ILE A 473 19.91 -8.41 3.95
CA ILE A 473 20.18 -9.81 4.28
C ILE A 473 18.87 -10.37 4.85
N ALA A 474 18.37 -11.44 4.28
CA ALA A 474 17.17 -12.11 4.75
C ALA A 474 17.46 -13.57 5.07
N TYR A 475 17.01 -14.03 6.23
CA TYR A 475 17.02 -15.43 6.62
C TYR A 475 15.58 -15.90 6.82
N THR A 476 15.21 -16.99 6.15
CA THR A 476 13.87 -17.55 6.23
C THR A 476 13.96 -19.04 6.53
N VAL A 477 13.11 -19.50 7.44
CA VAL A 477 13.00 -20.92 7.77
C VAL A 477 11.53 -21.31 7.93
N SER A 478 11.16 -22.50 7.43
CA SER A 478 9.83 -23.07 7.59
C SER A 478 9.94 -24.50 8.10
N LYS A 479 9.23 -24.78 9.17
CA LYS A 479 9.06 -26.10 9.77
C LYS A 479 7.57 -26.46 9.80
N GLN A 480 7.24 -27.68 10.21
CA GLN A 480 5.85 -28.15 10.20
C GLN A 480 4.85 -27.22 10.92
N LYS A 481 5.24 -26.68 12.07
CA LYS A 481 4.35 -25.89 12.93
C LYS A 481 4.74 -24.41 13.04
N TRP A 482 5.93 -24.03 12.66
CA TRP A 482 6.39 -22.67 12.80
C TRP A 482 7.26 -22.23 11.62
N SER A 483 7.21 -20.95 11.32
CA SER A 483 8.03 -20.32 10.29
C SER A 483 8.53 -18.99 10.82
N MET A 484 9.71 -18.59 10.38
CA MET A 484 10.34 -17.34 10.77
C MET A 484 10.98 -16.68 9.54
N SER A 485 10.88 -15.37 9.48
CA SER A 485 11.68 -14.53 8.61
C SER A 485 12.37 -13.46 9.45
N ALA A 486 13.66 -13.26 9.24
CA ALA A 486 14.46 -12.20 9.84
C ALA A 486 15.17 -11.43 8.73
N THR A 487 15.02 -10.10 8.71
CA THR A 487 15.58 -9.25 7.68
C THR A 487 16.37 -8.12 8.30
N LEU A 488 17.63 -8.00 7.92
CA LEU A 488 18.49 -6.86 8.20
C LEU A 488 18.63 -6.04 6.91
N GLN A 489 18.36 -4.75 6.96
CA GLN A 489 18.53 -3.86 5.82
C GLN A 489 19.12 -2.51 6.22
N TYR A 490 19.74 -1.87 5.26
CA TYR A 490 20.19 -0.50 5.37
C TYR A 490 19.71 0.27 4.15
N LEU A 491 18.86 1.28 4.37
CA LEU A 491 18.41 2.19 3.33
C LEU A 491 19.20 3.50 3.45
N TYR A 492 19.88 3.85 2.38
CA TYR A 492 20.54 5.14 2.21
C TYR A 492 19.94 5.86 1.01
N ILE A 493 19.60 7.14 1.18
CA ILE A 493 19.14 8.01 0.09
C ILE A 493 19.99 9.28 0.15
N SER A 494 20.66 9.59 -0.96
CA SER A 494 21.27 10.91 -1.20
C SER A 494 20.29 11.79 -1.94
N HIS A 495 20.35 13.10 -1.73
CA HIS A 495 19.45 14.07 -2.36
C HIS A 495 17.97 13.74 -2.13
N LEU A 496 17.62 13.31 -0.88
CA LEU A 496 16.23 13.14 -0.52
C LEU A 496 15.51 14.48 -0.62
N ILE A 497 14.44 14.51 -1.41
CA ILE A 497 13.59 15.69 -1.55
C ILE A 497 12.73 15.81 -0.28
N THR A 498 12.91 16.92 0.42
CA THR A 498 12.21 17.25 1.67
C THR A 498 11.61 18.65 1.58
N ASN A 499 10.64 18.95 2.44
CA ASN A 499 10.16 20.31 2.58
C ASN A 499 11.29 21.20 3.08
N SER A 500 11.33 22.43 2.60
CA SER A 500 12.21 23.49 3.07
C SER A 500 11.38 24.70 3.49
N TYR A 501 11.83 25.38 4.53
CA TYR A 501 11.13 26.55 5.05
C TYR A 501 12.11 27.72 5.11
N SER A 502 11.69 28.88 4.63
CA SER A 502 12.46 30.12 4.66
C SER A 502 11.54 31.30 4.95
N ILE A 503 12.10 32.44 5.30
CA ILE A 503 11.36 33.67 5.55
C ILE A 503 11.59 34.62 4.37
N GLU A 504 10.50 35.09 3.75
CA GLU A 504 10.50 36.13 2.72
C GLU A 504 9.36 37.11 3.00
N ASN A 505 9.67 38.42 3.15
CA ASN A 505 8.67 39.48 3.36
C ASN A 505 7.64 39.18 4.47
N GLU A 506 8.11 38.72 5.64
CA GLU A 506 7.27 38.34 6.80
C GLU A 506 6.31 37.17 6.54
N ASN A 507 6.54 36.37 5.48
CA ASN A 507 5.88 35.10 5.23
C ASN A 507 6.85 33.93 5.39
N ILE A 508 6.34 32.80 5.82
CA ILE A 508 7.03 31.51 5.69
C ILE A 508 6.81 30.98 4.27
N ILE A 509 7.91 30.74 3.58
CA ILE A 509 7.89 30.05 2.28
C ILE A 509 8.13 28.55 2.50
N ASN A 510 7.11 27.76 2.27
CA ASN A 510 7.18 26.31 2.23
C ASN A 510 7.51 25.88 0.78
N SER A 511 8.67 25.31 0.56
CA SER A 511 9.15 24.82 -0.73
C SER A 511 9.80 23.45 -0.58
N TYR A 512 10.59 23.03 -1.55
CA TYR A 512 11.28 21.74 -1.56
C TYR A 512 12.79 21.92 -1.75
N ALA A 513 13.57 21.07 -1.09
CA ALA A 513 15.02 20.99 -1.24
C ALA A 513 15.47 19.53 -1.31
N ASP A 514 16.56 19.26 -2.00
CA ASP A 514 17.13 17.93 -2.23
C ASP A 514 18.48 17.70 -1.52
N ALA A 515 18.89 18.61 -0.63
CA ALA A 515 20.18 18.55 0.07
C ALA A 515 20.18 17.66 1.32
N THR A 516 19.16 16.80 1.49
CA THR A 516 19.03 15.91 2.66
C THR A 516 19.53 14.50 2.35
N ARG A 517 20.29 13.90 3.27
CA ARG A 517 20.69 12.49 3.25
C ARG A 517 19.88 11.72 4.28
N TYR A 518 19.40 10.56 3.87
CA TYR A 518 18.59 9.67 4.71
C TYR A 518 19.33 8.37 4.98
N HIS A 519 19.37 7.97 6.24
CA HIS A 519 19.99 6.72 6.70
C HIS A 519 18.98 5.94 7.54
N ARG A 520 18.74 4.66 7.23
CA ARG A 520 17.80 3.82 7.96
C ARG A 520 18.24 2.36 8.01
N PRO A 521 19.14 1.99 8.96
CA PRO A 521 19.28 0.59 9.32
C PRO A 521 18.01 0.09 10.02
N SER A 522 17.56 -1.14 9.70
CA SER A 522 16.45 -1.81 10.37
C SER A 522 16.68 -3.31 10.50
N LEU A 523 16.09 -3.88 11.56
CA LEU A 523 15.95 -5.32 11.78
C LEU A 523 14.46 -5.62 11.94
N ASP A 524 13.94 -6.48 11.08
CA ASP A 524 12.55 -6.89 11.06
C ASP A 524 12.44 -8.41 11.28
N LEU A 525 11.54 -8.83 12.15
CA LEU A 525 11.30 -10.22 12.54
C LEU A 525 9.82 -10.56 12.32
N SER A 526 9.57 -11.72 11.76
CA SER A 526 8.23 -12.30 11.64
C SER A 526 8.25 -13.74 12.10
N LEU A 527 7.38 -14.08 13.03
CA LEU A 527 7.22 -15.42 13.58
C LEU A 527 5.80 -15.90 13.37
N VAL A 528 5.63 -17.08 12.81
CA VAL A 528 4.32 -17.69 12.57
C VAL A 528 4.29 -19.06 13.23
N TYR A 529 3.28 -19.30 14.04
CA TYR A 529 3.06 -20.58 14.73
C TYR A 529 1.69 -21.14 14.37
N LYS A 530 1.66 -22.31 13.74
CA LYS A 530 0.47 -23.04 13.30
C LYS A 530 0.46 -24.47 13.86
N PRO A 531 0.09 -24.65 15.14
CA PRO A 531 0.09 -25.97 15.78
C PRO A 531 -0.96 -26.90 15.19
N SER A 532 -2.06 -26.37 14.64
CA SER A 532 -3.17 -27.13 14.07
C SER A 532 -3.86 -26.33 12.96
N GLU A 533 -4.81 -26.93 12.26
CA GLU A 533 -5.67 -26.23 11.29
C GLU A 533 -6.70 -25.28 11.94
N LYS A 534 -6.86 -25.37 13.27
CA LYS A 534 -7.85 -24.60 14.03
C LYS A 534 -7.27 -23.34 14.67
N PHE A 535 -5.94 -23.22 14.75
CA PHE A 535 -5.29 -22.10 15.44
C PHE A 535 -4.02 -21.67 14.71
N ASN A 536 -3.89 -20.39 14.43
CA ASN A 536 -2.70 -19.75 13.92
C ASN A 536 -2.35 -18.54 14.79
N LEU A 537 -1.07 -18.27 14.97
CA LEU A 537 -0.56 -17.10 15.65
C LEU A 537 0.57 -16.50 14.83
N LYS A 538 0.59 -15.18 14.70
CA LYS A 538 1.64 -14.45 14.01
C LYS A 538 2.08 -13.25 14.83
N PHE A 539 3.38 -13.10 14.97
CA PHE A 539 4.05 -11.92 15.50
C PHE A 539 4.90 -11.29 14.40
N ASP A 540 4.71 -10.01 14.16
CA ASP A 540 5.60 -9.18 13.36
C ASP A 540 6.14 -8.08 14.25
N GLY A 541 7.44 -7.78 14.18
CA GLY A 541 8.04 -6.72 14.98
C GLY A 541 9.45 -6.39 14.54
N GLY A 542 9.95 -5.26 14.98
CA GLY A 542 11.26 -4.83 14.55
C GLY A 542 11.77 -3.59 15.26
N TYR A 543 12.97 -3.24 14.85
CA TYR A 543 13.67 -2.02 15.25
C TYR A 543 14.20 -1.30 14.02
N LYS A 544 14.04 0.02 13.99
CA LYS A 544 14.60 0.88 12.96
C LYS A 544 15.19 2.15 13.60
N TYR A 545 16.34 2.56 13.09
CA TYR A 545 16.95 3.82 13.41
C TYR A 545 16.92 4.71 12.17
N THR A 546 16.21 5.82 12.24
CA THR A 546 16.10 6.80 11.14
C THR A 546 16.96 8.01 11.47
N LYS A 547 17.78 8.45 10.50
CA LYS A 547 18.59 9.66 10.60
C LYS A 547 18.52 10.46 9.32
N LEU A 548 18.15 11.73 9.45
CA LEU A 548 18.24 12.77 8.42
C LEU A 548 19.47 13.65 8.67
N CYS A 549 20.19 14.02 7.62
CA CYS A 549 21.34 14.90 7.69
C CYS A 549 21.32 15.85 6.48
N GLY A 550 21.37 17.16 6.69
CA GLY A 550 21.38 18.16 5.60
C GLY A 550 20.57 19.38 5.97
N VAL A 551 19.60 19.74 5.14
CA VAL A 551 18.66 20.86 5.41
C VAL A 551 17.96 20.64 6.74
N VAL A 552 17.67 19.39 7.09
CA VAL A 552 17.18 18.99 8.40
C VAL A 552 18.09 17.94 8.99
N SER A 553 18.32 18.02 10.30
CA SER A 553 19.15 17.07 11.05
C SER A 553 18.32 16.46 12.18
N GLU A 554 17.78 15.26 11.94
CA GLU A 554 16.88 14.56 12.84
C GLU A 554 17.27 13.10 13.03
N LYS A 555 16.92 12.51 14.16
CA LYS A 555 17.16 11.10 14.44
C LYS A 555 16.05 10.49 15.29
N GLN A 556 15.65 9.26 15.01
CA GLN A 556 14.60 8.55 15.73
C GLN A 556 14.92 7.06 15.84
N ASN A 557 14.72 6.52 17.04
CA ASN A 557 14.69 5.07 17.30
C ASN A 557 13.23 4.63 17.36
N THR A 558 12.85 3.64 16.56
CA THR A 558 11.49 3.13 16.49
C THR A 558 11.48 1.64 16.76
N TRP A 559 10.71 1.22 17.77
CA TRP A 559 10.32 -0.15 18.03
C TRP A 559 8.87 -0.33 17.63
N TRP A 560 8.56 -1.44 17.02
CA TRP A 560 7.20 -1.75 16.64
C TRP A 560 6.91 -3.24 16.78
N GLY A 561 5.64 -3.59 16.99
CA GLY A 561 5.21 -4.97 17.09
C GLY A 561 3.72 -5.14 16.91
N ASN A 562 3.34 -6.20 16.19
CA ASN A 562 1.96 -6.58 15.93
C ASN A 562 1.78 -8.06 16.27
N LEU A 563 0.66 -8.40 16.88
CA LEU A 563 0.28 -9.77 17.18
C LEU A 563 -1.10 -10.05 16.60
N TYR A 564 -1.22 -11.13 15.86
CA TYR A 564 -2.46 -11.58 15.21
C TYR A 564 -2.72 -13.05 15.55
N ALA A 565 -3.98 -13.42 15.72
CA ALA A 565 -4.35 -14.82 15.82
C ALA A 565 -5.59 -15.15 14.97
N ASP A 566 -5.66 -16.38 14.48
CA ASP A 566 -6.84 -16.97 13.84
C ASP A 566 -7.31 -18.16 14.66
N ILE A 567 -8.59 -18.19 15.01
CA ILE A 567 -9.25 -19.26 15.76
C ILE A 567 -10.44 -19.76 14.94
N TYR A 568 -10.33 -20.97 14.38
CA TYR A 568 -11.34 -21.58 13.52
C TYR A 568 -12.26 -22.51 14.32
N MET A 569 -13.57 -22.26 14.30
CA MET A 569 -14.60 -23.03 15.00
C MET A 569 -15.77 -23.34 14.06
N GLY A 570 -15.65 -24.40 13.25
CA GLY A 570 -16.69 -24.80 12.31
C GLY A 570 -16.95 -23.77 11.21
N ASP A 571 -18.06 -23.05 11.27
CA ASP A 571 -18.39 -21.96 10.34
C ASP A 571 -17.92 -20.59 10.83
N PHE A 572 -17.32 -20.51 12.02
CA PHE A 572 -16.84 -19.27 12.63
C PHE A 572 -15.32 -19.15 12.57
N LEU A 573 -14.84 -17.94 12.36
CA LEU A 573 -13.45 -17.51 12.49
C LEU A 573 -13.39 -16.30 13.42
N ILE A 574 -12.56 -16.35 14.44
CA ILE A 574 -12.31 -15.23 15.35
C ILE A 574 -10.86 -14.77 15.16
N GLN A 575 -10.67 -13.46 14.98
CA GLN A 575 -9.36 -12.87 14.68
C GLN A 575 -9.09 -11.67 15.60
N PRO A 576 -8.51 -11.88 16.79
CA PRO A 576 -7.99 -10.78 17.61
C PRO A 576 -6.66 -10.28 17.05
N PHE A 577 -6.39 -8.98 17.25
CA PHE A 577 -5.11 -8.39 16.96
C PHE A 577 -4.76 -7.28 17.97
N VAL A 578 -3.46 -7.01 18.09
CA VAL A 578 -2.91 -5.85 18.80
C VAL A 578 -1.69 -5.32 18.07
N ALA A 579 -1.58 -3.99 17.99
CA ALA A 579 -0.44 -3.28 17.42
C ALA A 579 0.09 -2.26 18.44
N THR A 580 1.40 -2.16 18.57
CA THR A 580 2.05 -1.20 19.46
C THR A 580 1.96 0.22 18.92
N SER A 581 2.01 1.22 19.81
CA SER A 581 2.29 2.59 19.41
C SER A 581 3.63 2.68 18.67
N GLN A 582 3.74 3.60 17.73
CA GLN A 582 4.96 3.84 16.97
C GLN A 582 5.25 5.33 16.90
N LYS A 583 6.55 5.65 16.96
CA LYS A 583 7.04 7.00 16.68
C LYS A 583 8.14 6.90 15.64
N ASP A 584 7.95 7.53 14.49
CA ASP A 584 8.88 7.47 13.37
C ASP A 584 9.03 8.84 12.69
N ILE A 585 10.10 9.03 11.94
CA ILE A 585 10.26 10.17 11.05
C ILE A 585 9.78 9.75 9.67
N VAL A 586 8.72 10.40 9.18
CA VAL A 586 8.25 10.22 7.81
C VAL A 586 9.09 11.06 6.83
N SER A 587 9.00 10.78 5.54
CA SER A 587 9.87 11.34 4.49
C SER A 587 9.87 12.87 4.39
N ASN A 588 8.82 13.53 4.86
CA ASN A 588 8.71 15.00 4.88
C ASN A 588 9.24 15.65 6.17
N GLN A 589 10.09 14.94 6.94
CA GLN A 589 10.75 15.40 8.18
C GLN A 589 9.83 15.51 9.40
N VAL A 590 8.59 15.09 9.30
CA VAL A 590 7.66 15.11 10.42
C VAL A 590 7.91 13.91 11.31
N TYR A 591 8.10 14.13 12.62
CA TYR A 591 7.91 13.10 13.62
C TYR A 591 6.44 12.76 13.68
N TRP A 592 6.10 11.50 13.52
CA TRP A 592 4.73 11.04 13.60
C TRP A 592 4.61 9.96 14.68
N GLU A 593 3.74 10.20 15.63
CA GLU A 593 3.43 9.26 16.71
C GLU A 593 1.99 8.75 16.54
N THR A 594 1.86 7.44 16.39
CA THR A 594 0.57 6.75 16.34
C THR A 594 0.36 5.98 17.65
N PRO A 595 -0.85 5.99 18.22
CA PRO A 595 -1.14 5.25 19.44
C PRO A 595 -1.18 3.74 19.18
N TRP A 596 -1.13 2.94 20.24
CA TRP A 596 -1.40 1.51 20.16
C TRP A 596 -2.87 1.26 19.81
N MET A 597 -3.13 0.13 19.14
CA MET A 597 -4.46 -0.24 18.72
C MET A 597 -4.70 -1.74 18.92
N TYR A 598 -5.95 -2.12 19.11
CA TYR A 598 -6.37 -3.51 19.20
C TYR A 598 -7.76 -3.69 18.60
N GLY A 599 -8.06 -4.92 18.24
CA GLY A 599 -9.39 -5.25 17.74
C GLY A 599 -9.64 -6.74 17.72
N ILE A 600 -10.89 -7.06 17.44
CA ILE A 600 -11.36 -8.43 17.25
C ILE A 600 -12.36 -8.46 16.12
N SER A 601 -12.21 -9.41 15.19
CA SER A 601 -13.26 -9.71 14.23
C SER A 601 -13.83 -11.10 14.47
N GLY A 602 -15.15 -11.23 14.29
CA GLY A 602 -15.89 -12.48 14.27
C GLY A 602 -16.53 -12.64 12.90
N LYS A 603 -16.16 -13.69 12.17
CA LYS A 603 -16.66 -13.99 10.84
C LYS A 603 -17.42 -15.31 10.84
N TRP A 604 -18.64 -15.29 10.33
CA TRP A 604 -19.43 -16.46 10.04
C TRP A 604 -19.50 -16.68 8.53
N SER A 605 -19.24 -17.92 8.08
CA SER A 605 -19.21 -18.27 6.66
C SER A 605 -19.98 -19.57 6.43
N HIS A 606 -21.09 -19.49 5.73
CA HIS A 606 -21.92 -20.65 5.41
C HIS A 606 -22.35 -20.63 3.94
N LYS A 607 -21.92 -21.62 3.17
CA LYS A 607 -22.20 -21.74 1.70
C LYS A 607 -21.83 -20.48 0.94
N ALA A 608 -22.83 -19.80 0.38
CA ALA A 608 -22.69 -18.62 -0.46
C ALA A 608 -22.66 -17.31 0.34
N PHE A 609 -22.96 -17.34 1.63
CA PHE A 609 -23.14 -16.16 2.48
C PHE A 609 -22.07 -16.06 3.54
N SER A 610 -21.60 -14.85 3.84
CA SER A 610 -20.86 -14.54 5.05
C SER A 610 -21.25 -13.22 5.69
N ALA A 611 -21.03 -13.17 7.00
CA ALA A 611 -21.15 -11.98 7.80
C ALA A 611 -19.89 -11.84 8.67
N GLU A 612 -19.32 -10.66 8.74
CA GLU A 612 -18.17 -10.34 9.58
C GLU A 612 -18.48 -9.07 10.38
N LEU A 613 -18.33 -9.15 11.70
CA LEU A 613 -18.34 -8.01 12.60
C LEU A 613 -16.91 -7.80 13.10
N GLN A 614 -16.34 -6.62 12.86
CA GLN A 614 -15.06 -6.22 13.40
C GLN A 614 -15.28 -5.06 14.37
N VAL A 615 -14.65 -5.14 15.54
CA VAL A 615 -14.67 -4.09 16.56
C VAL A 615 -13.24 -3.70 16.85
N ASN A 616 -12.93 -2.42 16.73
CA ASN A 616 -11.60 -1.87 16.96
C ASN A 616 -11.63 -0.92 18.14
N ASN A 617 -10.56 -0.94 18.94
CA ASN A 617 -10.28 0.02 20.01
C ASN A 617 -11.44 0.22 21.00
N LEU A 618 -12.24 -0.84 21.25
CA LEU A 618 -13.35 -0.80 22.19
C LEU A 618 -12.88 -0.21 23.52
N PHE A 619 -13.62 0.76 24.06
CA PHE A 619 -13.29 1.55 25.28
C PHE A 619 -12.21 2.63 25.09
N LEU A 620 -11.69 2.89 23.89
CA LEU A 620 -10.78 3.99 23.60
C LEU A 620 -11.54 5.10 22.86
N SER A 621 -11.48 6.33 23.35
CA SER A 621 -12.27 7.44 22.79
C SER A 621 -11.51 8.76 22.65
N LYS A 622 -10.24 8.81 23.08
CA LYS A 622 -9.44 10.04 23.09
C LYS A 622 -7.97 9.79 22.73
N GLN A 623 -7.72 8.73 21.98
CA GLN A 623 -6.37 8.50 21.47
C GLN A 623 -6.03 9.53 20.41
N LYS A 624 -4.81 10.02 20.46
CA LYS A 624 -4.30 11.08 19.59
C LYS A 624 -3.16 10.56 18.75
N THR A 625 -3.13 11.00 17.51
CA THR A 625 -1.90 11.02 16.71
C THR A 625 -1.20 12.35 16.94
N ILE A 626 0.12 12.36 16.93
CA ILE A 626 0.92 13.56 17.14
C ILE A 626 1.92 13.68 15.99
N GLY A 627 1.91 14.83 15.33
CA GLY A 627 2.90 15.21 14.34
C GLY A 627 3.75 16.37 14.86
N VAL A 628 5.07 16.33 14.64
CA VAL A 628 5.96 17.42 14.97
C VAL A 628 6.92 17.67 13.80
N LEU A 629 6.88 18.88 13.28
CA LEU A 629 7.87 19.43 12.36
C LEU A 629 8.64 20.53 13.11
N ASP A 630 9.97 20.50 13.04
CA ASP A 630 10.81 21.49 13.68
C ASP A 630 11.93 21.95 12.74
N THR A 631 12.00 23.24 12.45
CA THR A 631 13.00 23.85 11.58
C THR A 631 13.52 25.14 12.21
N ASP A 632 14.57 25.73 11.66
CA ASP A 632 15.16 26.97 12.19
C ASP A 632 14.22 28.18 12.12
N VAL A 633 13.21 28.14 11.22
CA VAL A 633 12.31 29.29 10.96
C VAL A 633 10.85 29.02 11.29
N TYR A 634 10.48 27.74 11.44
CA TYR A 634 9.09 27.33 11.64
C TYR A 634 8.99 26.02 12.41
N ARG A 635 8.08 25.96 13.38
CA ARG A 635 7.75 24.72 14.08
C ARG A 635 6.25 24.52 14.09
N LEU A 636 5.82 23.29 13.77
CA LEU A 636 4.43 22.86 13.85
C LEU A 636 4.32 21.65 14.78
N THR A 637 3.36 21.70 15.68
CA THR A 637 2.92 20.54 16.45
C THR A 637 1.44 20.32 16.18
N THR A 638 1.11 19.20 15.57
CA THR A 638 -0.26 18.78 15.27
C THR A 638 -0.68 17.66 16.22
N SER A 639 -1.88 17.74 16.77
CA SER A 639 -2.49 16.68 17.57
C SER A 639 -3.91 16.42 17.09
N SER A 640 -4.16 15.24 16.53
CA SER A 640 -5.49 14.85 16.02
C SER A 640 -6.07 13.67 16.79
N VAL A 641 -7.36 13.76 17.13
CA VAL A 641 -8.18 12.63 17.60
C VAL A 641 -8.84 12.00 16.39
N ASP A 642 -8.19 10.99 15.82
CA ASP A 642 -8.64 10.28 14.62
C ASP A 642 -9.56 9.11 14.99
N ALA A 643 -10.68 8.97 14.26
CA ALA A 643 -11.63 7.89 14.43
C ALA A 643 -11.01 6.49 14.29
N ASN A 644 -9.98 6.33 13.46
CA ASN A 644 -9.30 5.05 13.24
C ASN A 644 -8.58 4.49 14.47
N TYR A 645 -8.15 5.35 15.39
CA TYR A 645 -7.49 4.96 16.64
C TYR A 645 -8.42 4.93 17.85
N ASN A 646 -9.70 5.25 17.66
CA ASN A 646 -10.72 5.24 18.69
C ASN A 646 -11.73 4.12 18.47
N ALA A 647 -12.76 4.01 19.33
CA ALA A 647 -13.72 2.94 19.25
C ALA A 647 -14.61 3.04 18.01
N TYR A 648 -14.58 2.04 17.15
CA TYR A 648 -15.51 1.88 16.03
C TYR A 648 -15.75 0.39 15.72
N ALA A 649 -16.81 0.13 14.97
CA ALA A 649 -17.11 -1.21 14.48
C ALA A 649 -17.46 -1.17 12.98
N THR A 650 -17.25 -2.30 12.30
CA THR A 650 -17.70 -2.48 10.92
C THR A 650 -18.46 -3.80 10.79
N LEU A 651 -19.58 -3.76 10.07
CA LEU A 651 -20.34 -4.95 9.67
C LEU A 651 -20.19 -5.15 8.17
N LYS A 652 -19.67 -6.31 7.77
CA LYS A 652 -19.52 -6.70 6.36
C LYS A 652 -20.41 -7.89 6.06
N LEU A 653 -21.17 -7.81 4.99
CA LEU A 653 -21.99 -8.87 4.44
C LEU A 653 -21.54 -9.19 3.03
N SER A 654 -21.43 -10.47 2.69
CA SER A 654 -21.03 -10.92 1.37
C SER A 654 -21.91 -12.08 0.91
N TYR A 655 -22.34 -12.03 -0.34
CA TYR A 655 -23.13 -13.10 -0.97
C TYR A 655 -22.58 -13.42 -2.36
N THR A 656 -22.38 -14.72 -2.64
CA THR A 656 -21.86 -15.17 -3.95
C THR A 656 -22.87 -16.10 -4.60
N PHE A 657 -23.34 -15.73 -5.77
CA PHE A 657 -24.21 -16.52 -6.62
C PHE A 657 -23.39 -17.14 -7.78
N GLU A 658 -23.41 -18.47 -7.90
CA GLU A 658 -22.69 -19.21 -8.93
C GLU A 658 -23.64 -19.80 -9.97
N TYR A 659 -23.21 -19.78 -11.24
CA TYR A 659 -23.94 -20.34 -12.35
C TYR A 659 -23.01 -21.05 -13.35
N GLY A 660 -23.52 -22.09 -14.02
CA GLY A 660 -22.74 -22.92 -14.94
C GLY A 660 -21.77 -23.88 -14.26
N LYS A 661 -20.85 -24.47 -15.03
CA LYS A 661 -19.78 -25.34 -14.54
C LYS A 661 -18.67 -24.48 -13.94
N LYS A 662 -18.16 -24.85 -12.77
CA LYS A 662 -17.23 -24.06 -11.93
C LYS A 662 -16.06 -23.47 -12.70
N VAL A 663 -15.83 -22.17 -12.55
CA VAL A 663 -14.83 -21.37 -13.29
C VAL A 663 -13.95 -20.55 -12.40
N SER A 664 -12.70 -20.39 -12.84
CA SER A 664 -11.74 -19.50 -12.19
C SER A 664 -10.69 -18.99 -13.15
N ARG A 665 -10.76 -17.73 -13.53
CA ARG A 665 -9.64 -16.91 -14.04
C ARG A 665 -9.87 -15.45 -13.75
N SER A 666 -8.80 -14.74 -13.38
CA SER A 666 -8.84 -13.30 -13.16
C SER A 666 -7.82 -12.60 -14.05
N PRO A 667 -8.19 -11.55 -14.72
CA PRO A 667 -7.30 -10.65 -15.42
C PRO A 667 -6.77 -9.50 -14.55
N LYS A 668 -5.85 -8.71 -15.05
CA LYS A 668 -5.04 -7.64 -14.44
C LYS A 668 -5.68 -6.28 -14.37
N TYR A 669 -5.35 -5.46 -13.30
CA TYR A 669 -5.72 -4.06 -13.30
C TYR A 669 -5.18 -3.12 -12.22
N GLN A 670 -5.11 -1.80 -12.54
CA GLN A 670 -4.88 -0.69 -11.62
C GLN A 670 -6.09 0.23 -11.59
N THR A 671 -6.73 0.39 -10.42
CA THR A 671 -7.67 1.47 -10.11
C THR A 671 -7.03 2.41 -9.11
N GLY A 672 -7.48 3.61 -9.06
CA GLY A 672 -7.06 4.62 -8.11
C GLY A 672 -7.10 6.01 -8.70
N ARG A 673 -6.99 7.00 -7.84
CA ARG A 673 -6.93 8.40 -8.22
C ARG A 673 -5.83 8.62 -9.25
N GLY A 674 -6.10 9.35 -10.31
CA GLY A 674 -5.09 9.84 -11.24
C GLY A 674 -4.10 10.75 -10.50
N GLU A 675 -2.85 10.74 -10.95
CA GLU A 675 -1.88 11.73 -10.47
C GLU A 675 -2.33 13.15 -10.87
N SER A 676 -2.00 14.12 -10.06
CA SER A 676 -2.21 15.55 -10.35
C SER A 676 -0.94 16.30 -10.04
N THR A 677 -0.68 17.38 -10.76
CA THR A 677 0.42 18.30 -10.51
C THR A 677 0.01 19.51 -9.68
N ILE A 678 -1.24 19.60 -9.30
CA ILE A 678 -1.72 20.67 -8.45
C ILE A 678 -0.97 20.63 -7.11
N ILE A 679 -0.45 21.77 -6.70
CA ILE A 679 0.10 21.93 -5.35
C ILE A 679 -1.09 21.91 -4.39
N GLU A 680 -1.16 20.83 -3.61
CA GLU A 680 -2.22 20.66 -2.61
C GLU A 680 -1.95 21.54 -1.38
N GLY A 681 -3.03 21.99 -0.76
CA GLY A 681 -3.01 22.68 0.51
C GLY A 681 -2.45 21.83 1.67
N ARG A 682 -2.74 22.17 2.91
CA ARG A 682 -2.18 21.58 4.14
C ARG A 682 -2.72 20.19 4.49
N TYR A 683 -3.05 19.29 3.61
CA TYR A 683 -3.61 17.98 4.00
C TYR A 683 -2.65 16.83 3.78
#